data_6262337be00792807a2d9a246dab23f1
#
_entry.id   6262337be00792807a2d9a246dab23f1
#
_cell.length_a   1.000
_cell.length_b   1.000
_cell.length_c   1.000
_cell.angle_alpha   90.00
_cell.angle_beta   90.00
_cell.angle_gamma   90.00
#
_symmetry.space_group_name_H-M   'P 1'
#
loop_
_entity.id
_entity.type
_entity.pdbx_description
1 polymer ?
#
loop_
_entity_poly.entity_id
_entity_poly.type
_entity_poly.pdbx_seq_one_letter_code
_entity_poly.pdbx_strand_id
1 'polypeptide(L)'
;MAEEITLTPVMQQYVQIKSQYKNEVLFFRLGDFYEMFFDDAVEVSRLLNLTLTHRAAAPMCGIPYHAAKVYIARLLRLGRKIVICEQVGDVKGKGITERKVVEIITPGTAVESEYLEGNINNFLAALSISHGMTGFAFIDVTTAAFSATSWHASEMAENFPKELGCCSPRELLLPQSLKNNQFIQDTLLQYPEMSVSYYPDWDFNAELSFKRLTTQFKTASLKSFGLDENSVEVIPAGFLLDYLAKTTNSVVPHVSGIKIYRDSQYLILDDSSRRNLEVVSNLRDSSNQFTLLECVNRARTAMGSRKIRQTLLYPLTDLGKIQQRQFNVEQFYNEPYVLKAVQERLSDVLDIERLSSRIAMDRAHAKDLKALQNSLSCWLKVRNEMSTFEFDFCSEEPAVEVIDLIANSIDENPATSLTDGRIIKAGWSEELDHWRNVHDNFDRILSDYEVSEREKTGISTLKIKYTNASGYFIEVSRGKLSKVPEDFIMRRALVNGDRYTTQRLQELEHELNEAGAKILELERDLFIEIRTRLHDYVPYLMDIAEEVAYTDTSASFAECAILNHWVKPVLDESGIFQISGGRHPVVEKHLPSGEFVPNDLYIDSENPDVPSFGLITGPNMAGKSTYLRQNALIALLAQTGSFVPAASAHIGIVDRIFCRVGASDNLAKGESTFLVEMTETANILQTATRKSLVIMDEVGRGTSTEDGLSIAWAVSEFLLDSVKCRTLFATHYHELTRLENSSMMLLCMDVLQQGESVTFLRKIKSGASENSYGIHVAKLAGVPQVVIDRANQILNHLQEVAEGKPAVCIESANKIEKNVTAPGLFSDEEIILDEILSVDPDNMTPINALQLVTRWKKTLSGK
;
A
#
# COMPACT_ATOMS: atom_id res chain seq x y z
N MET A 1 -13.38 -39.06 -29.57
CA MET A 1 -13.62 -38.13 -30.69
C MET A 1 -14.03 -36.81 -30.06
N ALA A 2 -13.18 -35.81 -30.14
CA ALA A 2 -13.54 -34.45 -29.68
C ALA A 2 -14.54 -33.93 -30.71
N GLU A 3 -15.74 -33.57 -30.26
CA GLU A 3 -16.69 -32.85 -31.10
C GLU A 3 -16.05 -31.56 -31.53
N GLU A 4 -15.88 -31.32 -32.85
CA GLU A 4 -15.45 -30.02 -33.38
C GLU A 4 -16.51 -28.99 -33.00
N ILE A 5 -16.20 -28.16 -32.00
CA ILE A 5 -17.06 -27.06 -31.60
C ILE A 5 -17.10 -26.09 -32.77
N THR A 6 -18.22 -25.99 -33.44
CA THR A 6 -18.44 -25.00 -34.52
C THR A 6 -18.47 -23.62 -33.88
N LEU A 7 -17.36 -22.89 -33.96
CA LEU A 7 -17.22 -21.54 -33.39
C LEU A 7 -18.13 -20.56 -34.12
N THR A 8 -18.98 -19.87 -33.38
CA THR A 8 -19.71 -18.72 -33.93
C THR A 8 -18.74 -17.62 -34.38
N PRO A 9 -19.10 -16.75 -35.33
CA PRO A 9 -18.23 -15.68 -35.78
C PRO A 9 -17.72 -14.76 -34.64
N VAL A 10 -18.50 -14.55 -33.58
CA VAL A 10 -18.12 -13.80 -32.39
C VAL A 10 -17.02 -14.55 -31.59
N MET A 11 -17.17 -15.86 -31.45
CA MET A 11 -16.16 -16.71 -30.78
C MET A 11 -14.88 -16.80 -31.60
N GLN A 12 -14.95 -16.72 -32.92
CA GLN A 12 -13.76 -16.65 -33.80
C GLN A 12 -12.97 -15.38 -33.53
N GLN A 13 -13.64 -14.23 -33.40
CA GLN A 13 -12.99 -12.97 -33.01
C GLN A 13 -12.35 -13.09 -31.61
N TYR A 14 -13.04 -13.70 -30.63
CA TYR A 14 -12.50 -13.92 -29.31
C TYR A 14 -11.21 -14.75 -29.35
N VAL A 15 -11.22 -15.89 -30.02
CA VAL A 15 -10.06 -16.79 -30.14
C VAL A 15 -8.91 -16.10 -30.86
N GLN A 16 -9.19 -15.32 -31.93
CA GLN A 16 -8.18 -14.57 -32.66
C GLN A 16 -7.47 -13.54 -31.77
N ILE A 17 -8.22 -12.77 -30.98
CA ILE A 17 -7.65 -11.81 -30.02
C ILE A 17 -6.93 -12.56 -28.90
N LYS A 18 -7.55 -13.59 -28.29
CA LYS A 18 -6.95 -14.37 -27.22
C LYS A 18 -5.63 -15.04 -27.62
N SER A 19 -5.46 -15.39 -28.88
CA SER A 19 -4.21 -15.98 -29.38
C SER A 19 -2.99 -15.04 -29.24
N GLN A 20 -3.22 -13.72 -29.20
CA GLN A 20 -2.21 -12.68 -29.00
C GLN A 20 -1.95 -12.42 -27.50
N TYR A 21 -2.96 -12.68 -26.63
CA TYR A 21 -2.94 -12.41 -25.19
C TYR A 21 -3.22 -13.68 -24.39
N LYS A 22 -2.29 -14.64 -24.49
CA LYS A 22 -2.49 -16.00 -23.96
C LYS A 22 -2.60 -16.06 -22.45
N ASN A 23 -1.86 -15.19 -21.75
CA ASN A 23 -1.72 -15.21 -20.29
C ASN A 23 -2.64 -14.20 -19.59
N GLU A 24 -3.26 -13.30 -20.34
CA GLU A 24 -4.11 -12.23 -19.84
C GLU A 24 -5.59 -12.67 -19.92
N VAL A 25 -6.40 -12.27 -18.97
CA VAL A 25 -7.85 -12.50 -18.99
C VAL A 25 -8.52 -11.53 -19.97
N LEU A 26 -9.21 -12.05 -20.97
CA LEU A 26 -9.86 -11.23 -22.00
C LEU A 26 -11.30 -10.86 -21.60
N PHE A 27 -11.55 -9.59 -21.30
CA PHE A 27 -12.86 -8.99 -21.10
C PHE A 27 -13.43 -8.54 -22.45
N PHE A 28 -14.30 -9.35 -23.00
CA PHE A 28 -14.81 -9.18 -24.37
C PHE A 28 -16.21 -8.57 -24.36
N ARG A 29 -16.37 -7.36 -24.87
CA ARG A 29 -17.63 -6.62 -24.84
C ARG A 29 -18.70 -7.27 -25.73
N LEU A 30 -19.83 -7.63 -25.14
CA LEU A 30 -21.02 -8.13 -25.82
C LEU A 30 -22.28 -7.46 -25.24
N GLY A 31 -22.78 -6.43 -25.93
CA GLY A 31 -23.89 -5.63 -25.42
C GLY A 31 -23.56 -4.97 -24.09
N ASP A 32 -24.37 -5.25 -23.04
CA ASP A 32 -24.19 -4.68 -21.71
C ASP A 32 -23.27 -5.49 -20.79
N PHE A 33 -22.59 -6.50 -21.33
CA PHE A 33 -21.70 -7.37 -20.57
C PHE A 33 -20.29 -7.41 -21.14
N TYR A 34 -19.30 -7.64 -20.25
CA TYR A 34 -18.04 -8.25 -20.61
C TYR A 34 -18.17 -9.75 -20.43
N GLU A 35 -18.06 -10.52 -21.50
CA GLU A 35 -18.11 -11.96 -21.48
C GLU A 35 -16.69 -12.56 -21.63
N MET A 36 -16.41 -13.58 -20.86
CA MET A 36 -15.20 -14.39 -20.94
C MET A 36 -15.57 -15.79 -21.36
N PHE A 37 -14.69 -16.45 -22.13
CA PHE A 37 -14.95 -17.77 -22.69
C PHE A 37 -13.80 -18.72 -22.40
N PHE A 38 -14.03 -20.01 -22.54
CA PHE A 38 -13.07 -21.10 -22.40
C PHE A 38 -12.35 -21.08 -21.05
N ASP A 39 -11.01 -21.18 -21.05
CA ASP A 39 -10.20 -21.22 -19.83
C ASP A 39 -10.34 -19.92 -18.98
N ASP A 40 -10.46 -18.76 -19.63
CA ASP A 40 -10.69 -17.50 -18.93
C ASP A 40 -11.99 -17.54 -18.12
N ALA A 41 -13.07 -18.11 -18.69
CA ALA A 41 -14.35 -18.20 -17.99
C ALA A 41 -14.27 -19.16 -16.77
N VAL A 42 -13.59 -20.27 -16.92
CA VAL A 42 -13.39 -21.25 -15.82
C VAL A 42 -12.56 -20.63 -14.71
N GLU A 43 -11.46 -19.96 -15.06
CA GLU A 43 -10.57 -19.32 -14.10
C GLU A 43 -11.28 -18.19 -13.35
N VAL A 44 -11.87 -17.22 -14.08
CA VAL A 44 -12.52 -16.06 -13.50
C VAL A 44 -13.76 -16.44 -12.68
N SER A 45 -14.57 -17.41 -13.16
CA SER A 45 -15.70 -17.94 -12.40
C SER A 45 -15.25 -18.46 -11.02
N ARG A 46 -14.14 -19.20 -10.95
CA ARG A 46 -13.60 -19.72 -9.70
C ARG A 46 -13.04 -18.61 -8.81
N LEU A 47 -12.25 -17.68 -9.37
CA LEU A 47 -11.59 -16.62 -8.61
C LEU A 47 -12.57 -15.60 -8.03
N LEU A 48 -13.62 -15.27 -8.77
CA LEU A 48 -14.60 -14.25 -8.40
C LEU A 48 -15.92 -14.80 -7.88
N ASN A 49 -16.05 -16.13 -7.80
CA ASN A 49 -17.29 -16.83 -7.44
C ASN A 49 -18.48 -16.45 -8.33
N LEU A 50 -18.25 -16.38 -9.67
CA LEU A 50 -19.28 -16.09 -10.66
C LEU A 50 -19.91 -17.37 -11.18
N THR A 51 -21.16 -17.27 -11.63
CA THR A 51 -21.86 -18.40 -12.26
C THR A 51 -21.22 -18.75 -13.60
N LEU A 52 -20.72 -19.98 -13.73
CA LEU A 52 -20.24 -20.53 -14.98
C LEU A 52 -21.43 -21.04 -15.80
N THR A 53 -21.59 -20.51 -16.99
CA THR A 53 -22.65 -20.92 -17.96
C THR A 53 -22.00 -21.46 -19.24
N HIS A 54 -22.80 -21.75 -20.26
CA HIS A 54 -22.31 -22.21 -21.55
C HIS A 54 -22.99 -21.46 -22.68
N ARG A 55 -22.22 -21.10 -23.69
CA ARG A 55 -22.71 -20.54 -24.94
C ARG A 55 -22.17 -21.35 -26.11
N ALA A 56 -23.04 -21.96 -26.90
CA ALA A 56 -22.65 -22.85 -27.99
C ALA A 56 -21.58 -23.89 -27.56
N ALA A 57 -21.81 -24.58 -26.48
CA ALA A 57 -20.94 -25.59 -25.86
C ALA A 57 -19.61 -25.08 -25.26
N ALA A 58 -19.27 -23.77 -25.36
CA ALA A 58 -18.10 -23.20 -24.69
C ALA A 58 -18.47 -22.70 -23.28
N PRO A 59 -17.63 -22.97 -22.25
CA PRO A 59 -17.77 -22.35 -20.95
C PRO A 59 -17.74 -20.83 -21.06
N MET A 60 -18.63 -20.15 -20.34
CA MET A 60 -18.78 -18.70 -20.36
C MET A 60 -19.12 -18.16 -18.97
N CYS A 61 -18.55 -17.06 -18.61
CA CYS A 61 -19.05 -16.21 -17.52
C CYS A 61 -19.07 -14.75 -17.98
N GLY A 62 -19.92 -13.91 -17.37
CA GLY A 62 -20.10 -12.53 -17.78
C GLY A 62 -20.30 -11.59 -16.60
N ILE A 63 -19.87 -10.35 -16.79
CA ILE A 63 -19.93 -9.26 -15.81
C ILE A 63 -20.60 -8.07 -16.48
N PRO A 64 -21.61 -7.42 -15.85
CA PRO A 64 -22.17 -6.20 -16.37
C PRO A 64 -21.08 -5.13 -16.53
N TYR A 65 -21.03 -4.45 -17.68
CA TYR A 65 -19.95 -3.51 -17.99
C TYR A 65 -19.83 -2.38 -16.97
N HIS A 66 -20.94 -1.88 -16.45
CA HIS A 66 -20.97 -0.81 -15.46
C HIS A 66 -20.42 -1.25 -14.09
N ALA A 67 -20.39 -2.56 -13.80
CA ALA A 67 -19.84 -3.12 -12.58
C ALA A 67 -18.42 -3.65 -12.76
N ALA A 68 -17.86 -3.62 -13.97
CA ALA A 68 -16.60 -4.27 -14.30
C ALA A 68 -15.43 -3.80 -13.42
N LYS A 69 -15.35 -2.52 -13.06
CA LYS A 69 -14.29 -1.95 -12.25
C LYS A 69 -14.06 -2.71 -10.93
N VAL A 70 -15.12 -3.11 -10.23
CA VAL A 70 -15.02 -3.86 -8.96
C VAL A 70 -14.38 -5.24 -9.16
N TYR A 71 -14.74 -5.91 -10.25
CA TYR A 71 -14.22 -7.24 -10.58
C TYR A 71 -12.78 -7.18 -11.11
N ILE A 72 -12.47 -6.16 -11.91
CA ILE A 72 -11.11 -5.87 -12.36
C ILE A 72 -10.19 -5.65 -11.15
N ALA A 73 -10.59 -4.81 -10.20
CA ALA A 73 -9.82 -4.57 -8.97
C ALA A 73 -9.50 -5.87 -8.20
N ARG A 74 -10.46 -6.80 -8.12
CA ARG A 74 -10.25 -8.10 -7.46
C ARG A 74 -9.26 -8.98 -8.22
N LEU A 75 -9.35 -9.04 -9.55
CA LEU A 75 -8.43 -9.83 -10.38
C LEU A 75 -7.01 -9.27 -10.34
N LEU A 76 -6.84 -7.94 -10.36
CA LEU A 76 -5.55 -7.28 -10.23
C LEU A 76 -4.89 -7.60 -8.88
N ARG A 77 -5.65 -7.61 -7.78
CA ARG A 77 -5.14 -8.04 -6.46
C ARG A 77 -4.68 -9.50 -6.43
N LEU A 78 -5.28 -10.35 -7.26
CA LEU A 78 -4.87 -11.75 -7.46
C LEU A 78 -3.74 -11.91 -8.49
N GLY A 79 -3.08 -10.81 -8.88
CA GLY A 79 -1.96 -10.80 -9.83
C GLY A 79 -2.34 -11.07 -11.28
N ARG A 80 -3.66 -10.97 -11.66
CA ARG A 80 -4.10 -11.22 -13.03
C ARG A 80 -4.04 -9.97 -13.89
N LYS A 81 -3.60 -10.15 -15.14
CA LYS A 81 -3.60 -9.11 -16.18
C LYS A 81 -4.88 -9.21 -16.98
N ILE A 82 -5.43 -8.08 -17.38
CA ILE A 82 -6.74 -7.99 -18.02
C ILE A 82 -6.60 -7.23 -19.33
N VAL A 83 -7.20 -7.78 -20.39
CA VAL A 83 -7.30 -7.12 -21.70
C VAL A 83 -8.74 -6.70 -21.91
N ILE A 84 -8.98 -5.40 -22.06
CA ILE A 84 -10.30 -4.85 -22.34
C ILE A 84 -10.50 -4.75 -23.85
N CYS A 85 -11.55 -5.38 -24.34
CA CYS A 85 -11.90 -5.41 -25.73
C CYS A 85 -13.28 -4.78 -25.94
N GLU A 86 -13.33 -3.62 -26.63
CA GLU A 86 -14.55 -2.84 -26.89
C GLU A 86 -15.04 -2.99 -28.34
N GLN A 87 -16.31 -2.72 -28.52
CA GLN A 87 -16.95 -2.66 -29.82
C GLN A 87 -16.58 -1.36 -30.54
N VAL A 88 -16.09 -1.48 -31.77
CA VAL A 88 -15.70 -0.32 -32.59
C VAL A 88 -16.62 -0.22 -33.80
N GLY A 89 -17.25 0.94 -33.99
CA GLY A 89 -18.14 1.22 -35.14
C GLY A 89 -19.62 1.35 -34.79
N ASP A 90 -20.39 1.94 -35.73
CA ASP A 90 -21.81 2.18 -35.55
C ASP A 90 -22.65 0.88 -35.56
N VAL A 91 -23.48 0.70 -34.56
CA VAL A 91 -24.36 -0.48 -34.36
C VAL A 91 -25.44 -0.63 -35.42
N LYS A 92 -25.53 0.29 -36.39
CA LYS A 92 -26.64 0.38 -37.38
C LYS A 92 -26.53 -0.54 -38.60
N GLY A 93 -25.46 -1.36 -38.74
CA GLY A 93 -25.29 -2.29 -39.88
C GLY A 93 -25.70 -3.72 -39.56
N LYS A 94 -26.21 -4.47 -40.58
CA LYS A 94 -26.52 -5.92 -40.50
C LYS A 94 -25.23 -6.81 -40.51
N GLY A 95 -24.18 -6.40 -39.82
CA GLY A 95 -22.89 -7.13 -39.72
C GLY A 95 -22.47 -7.36 -38.31
N ILE A 96 -21.43 -8.24 -38.10
CA ILE A 96 -20.81 -8.45 -36.82
C ILE A 96 -19.96 -7.21 -36.53
N THR A 97 -20.25 -6.53 -35.43
CA THR A 97 -19.47 -5.36 -34.99
C THR A 97 -18.02 -5.82 -34.69
N GLU A 98 -17.04 -5.12 -35.25
CA GLU A 98 -15.62 -5.34 -35.00
C GLU A 98 -15.30 -4.97 -33.56
N ARG A 99 -14.41 -5.75 -32.94
CA ARG A 99 -13.93 -5.50 -31.57
C ARG A 99 -12.42 -5.35 -31.58
N LYS A 100 -11.94 -4.37 -30.82
CA LYS A 100 -10.51 -4.09 -30.71
C LYS A 100 -10.11 -4.00 -29.25
N VAL A 101 -8.89 -4.39 -28.98
CA VAL A 101 -8.26 -4.17 -27.68
C VAL A 101 -8.04 -2.66 -27.52
N VAL A 102 -8.64 -2.10 -26.48
CA VAL A 102 -8.50 -0.68 -26.14
C VAL A 102 -7.53 -0.45 -25.00
N GLU A 103 -7.39 -1.41 -24.10
CA GLU A 103 -6.54 -1.26 -22.91
C GLU A 103 -6.06 -2.62 -22.40
N ILE A 104 -4.83 -2.64 -21.86
CA ILE A 104 -4.29 -3.75 -21.11
C ILE A 104 -4.02 -3.25 -19.70
N ILE A 105 -4.74 -3.79 -18.72
CA ILE A 105 -4.62 -3.39 -17.32
C ILE A 105 -3.82 -4.48 -16.59
N THR A 106 -2.68 -4.11 -16.02
CA THR A 106 -1.85 -5.02 -15.22
C THR A 106 -1.77 -4.54 -13.78
N PRO A 107 -1.37 -5.40 -12.82
CA PRO A 107 -1.23 -4.99 -11.43
C PRO A 107 -0.35 -3.75 -11.23
N GLY A 108 0.75 -3.62 -12.01
CA GLY A 108 1.69 -2.50 -11.92
C GLY A 108 1.34 -1.27 -12.75
N THR A 109 0.40 -1.39 -13.73
CA THR A 109 0.02 -0.28 -14.62
C THR A 109 -1.38 0.26 -14.36
N ALA A 110 -2.06 -0.23 -13.32
CA ALA A 110 -3.39 0.24 -12.94
C ALA A 110 -3.36 1.70 -12.49
N VAL A 111 -4.28 2.53 -13.03
CA VAL A 111 -4.33 3.99 -12.81
C VAL A 111 -5.63 4.44 -12.14
N GLU A 112 -6.72 3.71 -12.37
CA GLU A 112 -8.03 4.05 -11.82
C GLU A 112 -8.04 3.94 -10.30
N SER A 113 -8.63 4.93 -9.62
CA SER A 113 -8.64 4.99 -8.14
C SER A 113 -9.31 3.78 -7.49
N GLU A 114 -10.28 3.17 -8.17
CA GLU A 114 -10.98 1.98 -7.71
C GLU A 114 -10.09 0.72 -7.65
N TYR A 115 -8.97 0.72 -8.37
CA TYR A 115 -8.00 -0.39 -8.41
C TYR A 115 -6.90 -0.24 -7.38
N LEU A 116 -6.72 0.95 -6.82
CA LEU A 116 -5.57 1.35 -6.03
C LEU A 116 -5.92 1.46 -4.54
N GLU A 117 -4.91 1.21 -3.72
CA GLU A 117 -4.94 1.57 -2.30
C GLU A 117 -4.39 3.01 -2.15
N GLY A 118 -5.16 3.90 -1.51
CA GLY A 118 -4.79 5.32 -1.43
C GLY A 118 -3.43 5.56 -0.77
N ASN A 119 -3.15 4.87 0.33
CA ASN A 119 -2.02 5.10 1.20
C ASN A 119 -0.75 4.33 0.81
N ILE A 120 -0.77 3.60 -0.31
CA ILE A 120 0.34 2.76 -0.78
C ILE A 120 0.63 3.08 -2.25
N ASN A 121 1.89 3.09 -2.63
CA ASN A 121 2.33 3.19 -4.01
C ASN A 121 2.01 1.90 -4.78
N ASN A 122 1.79 2.05 -6.10
CA ASN A 122 1.56 0.94 -7.01
C ASN A 122 2.77 0.74 -7.93
N PHE A 123 3.84 0.16 -7.37
CA PHE A 123 5.07 0.03 -8.13
C PHE A 123 5.05 -1.10 -9.15
N LEU A 124 5.53 -0.78 -10.35
CA LEU A 124 5.98 -1.67 -11.39
C LEU A 124 7.50 -1.68 -11.36
N ALA A 125 8.15 -2.85 -11.28
CA ALA A 125 9.60 -2.96 -11.20
C ALA A 125 10.19 -3.79 -12.35
N ALA A 126 11.45 -3.54 -12.68
CA ALA A 126 12.23 -4.35 -13.61
C ALA A 126 13.65 -4.55 -13.11
N LEU A 127 14.22 -5.70 -13.43
CA LEU A 127 15.60 -6.07 -13.11
C LEU A 127 16.32 -6.52 -14.38
N SER A 128 17.57 -6.15 -14.52
CA SER A 128 18.44 -6.66 -15.57
C SER A 128 19.85 -6.90 -15.04
N ILE A 129 20.57 -7.83 -15.66
CA ILE A 129 21.98 -8.10 -15.35
C ILE A 129 22.78 -7.88 -16.63
N SER A 130 23.82 -7.03 -16.55
CA SER A 130 24.70 -6.75 -17.67
C SER A 130 26.13 -6.51 -17.18
N HIS A 131 27.12 -7.11 -17.84
CA HIS A 131 28.54 -6.93 -17.53
C HIS A 131 28.92 -7.14 -16.05
N GLY A 132 28.29 -8.10 -15.36
CA GLY A 132 28.55 -8.38 -13.95
C GLY A 132 27.94 -7.37 -12.96
N MET A 133 27.13 -6.45 -13.46
CA MET A 133 26.33 -5.48 -12.68
C MET A 133 24.85 -5.79 -12.81
N THR A 134 24.11 -5.55 -11.77
CA THR A 134 22.65 -5.63 -11.73
C THR A 134 22.06 -4.23 -11.70
N GLY A 135 21.14 -3.95 -12.61
CA GLY A 135 20.31 -2.75 -12.60
C GLY A 135 18.89 -3.09 -12.13
N PHE A 136 18.35 -2.28 -11.25
CA PHE A 136 16.98 -2.39 -10.76
C PHE A 136 16.29 -1.03 -10.88
N ALA A 137 15.08 -1.02 -11.42
CA ALA A 137 14.27 0.20 -11.54
C ALA A 137 12.83 -0.09 -11.16
N PHE A 138 12.15 0.90 -10.61
CA PHE A 138 10.73 0.82 -10.30
C PHE A 138 10.04 2.16 -10.52
N ILE A 139 8.77 2.09 -10.92
CA ILE A 139 7.94 3.25 -11.23
C ILE A 139 6.53 3.08 -10.69
N ASP A 140 5.96 4.13 -10.13
CA ASP A 140 4.53 4.26 -9.88
C ASP A 140 3.96 5.29 -10.86
N VAL A 141 3.22 4.81 -11.84
CA VAL A 141 2.64 5.66 -12.90
C VAL A 141 1.65 6.67 -12.32
N THR A 142 1.03 6.37 -11.19
CA THR A 142 -0.01 7.20 -10.59
C THR A 142 0.53 8.37 -9.78
N THR A 143 1.81 8.32 -9.38
CA THR A 143 2.49 9.35 -8.58
C THR A 143 3.74 9.91 -9.25
N ALA A 144 4.08 9.45 -10.48
CA ALA A 144 5.31 9.75 -11.20
C ALA A 144 6.61 9.38 -10.42
N ALA A 145 6.51 8.63 -9.34
CA ALA A 145 7.67 8.17 -8.58
C ALA A 145 8.46 7.16 -9.40
N PHE A 146 9.58 7.59 -9.98
CA PHE A 146 10.44 6.76 -10.80
C PHE A 146 11.85 6.74 -10.21
N SER A 147 12.37 5.56 -9.87
CA SER A 147 13.66 5.41 -9.22
C SER A 147 14.42 4.23 -9.80
N ALA A 148 15.76 4.32 -9.74
CA ALA A 148 16.62 3.21 -10.11
C ALA A 148 17.90 3.17 -9.28
N THR A 149 18.48 1.98 -9.16
CA THR A 149 19.73 1.70 -8.47
C THR A 149 20.49 0.58 -9.17
N SER A 150 21.75 0.38 -8.81
CA SER A 150 22.56 -0.72 -9.30
C SER A 150 23.54 -1.20 -8.25
N TRP A 151 23.93 -2.47 -8.37
CA TRP A 151 24.92 -3.13 -7.53
C TRP A 151 25.68 -4.22 -8.30
N HIS A 152 26.77 -4.73 -7.75
CA HIS A 152 27.48 -5.86 -8.32
C HIS A 152 26.62 -7.13 -8.31
N ALA A 153 26.68 -7.94 -9.36
CA ALA A 153 25.91 -9.19 -9.41
C ALA A 153 26.27 -10.17 -8.28
N SER A 154 27.46 -10.07 -7.69
CA SER A 154 27.85 -10.82 -6.48
C SER A 154 27.07 -10.41 -5.23
N GLU A 155 26.52 -9.22 -5.19
CA GLU A 155 25.73 -8.66 -4.07
C GLU A 155 24.23 -8.89 -4.23
N MET A 156 23.84 -9.68 -5.22
CA MET A 156 22.42 -9.98 -5.53
C MET A 156 21.68 -10.55 -4.32
N ALA A 157 22.35 -11.39 -3.52
CA ALA A 157 21.75 -12.07 -2.38
C ALA A 157 21.31 -11.09 -1.27
N GLU A 158 22.00 -9.98 -1.12
CA GLU A 158 21.67 -8.93 -0.16
C GLU A 158 20.68 -7.94 -0.77
N ASN A 159 21.00 -7.38 -1.95
CA ASN A 159 20.31 -6.23 -2.47
C ASN A 159 18.95 -6.54 -3.12
N PHE A 160 18.79 -7.67 -3.79
CA PHE A 160 17.53 -7.97 -4.47
C PHE A 160 16.35 -8.18 -3.49
N PRO A 161 16.46 -9.00 -2.41
CA PRO A 161 15.41 -9.10 -1.42
C PRO A 161 15.14 -7.76 -0.69
N LYS A 162 16.20 -7.00 -0.38
CA LYS A 162 16.10 -5.67 0.23
C LYS A 162 15.25 -4.73 -0.63
N GLU A 163 15.58 -4.60 -1.91
CA GLU A 163 14.85 -3.71 -2.82
C GLU A 163 13.40 -4.16 -3.04
N LEU A 164 13.16 -5.46 -3.22
CA LEU A 164 11.79 -5.99 -3.30
C LEU A 164 10.99 -5.69 -2.02
N GLY A 165 11.62 -5.83 -0.87
CA GLY A 165 10.98 -5.54 0.41
C GLY A 165 10.69 -4.06 0.63
N CYS A 166 11.55 -3.16 0.14
CA CYS A 166 11.37 -1.72 0.25
C CYS A 166 10.31 -1.19 -0.72
N CYS A 167 10.40 -1.49 -2.01
CA CYS A 167 9.43 -1.00 -2.99
C CYS A 167 8.13 -1.81 -3.00
N SER A 168 8.16 -3.09 -2.60
CA SER A 168 7.00 -4.00 -2.59
C SER A 168 6.18 -3.93 -3.90
N PRO A 169 6.80 -4.22 -5.06
CA PRO A 169 6.16 -3.99 -6.35
C PRO A 169 4.96 -4.95 -6.54
N ARG A 170 3.90 -4.44 -7.16
CA ARG A 170 2.75 -5.28 -7.55
C ARG A 170 3.07 -6.13 -8.79
N GLU A 171 4.01 -5.69 -9.59
CA GLU A 171 4.46 -6.40 -10.79
C GLU A 171 5.96 -6.25 -11.00
N LEU A 172 6.62 -7.37 -11.33
CA LEU A 172 8.05 -7.43 -11.60
C LEU A 172 8.30 -8.00 -13.00
N LEU A 173 9.11 -7.30 -13.79
CA LEU A 173 9.48 -7.65 -15.15
C LEU A 173 10.94 -8.16 -15.18
N LEU A 174 11.14 -9.35 -15.71
CA LEU A 174 12.44 -10.01 -15.73
C LEU A 174 12.80 -10.46 -17.15
N PRO A 175 14.10 -10.48 -17.52
CA PRO A 175 14.56 -11.14 -18.74
C PRO A 175 14.37 -12.66 -18.66
N GLN A 176 14.12 -13.28 -19.81
CA GLN A 176 13.86 -14.72 -19.91
C GLN A 176 15.03 -15.58 -19.38
N SER A 177 16.26 -15.11 -19.51
CA SER A 177 17.47 -15.75 -19.00
C SER A 177 17.44 -15.96 -17.48
N LEU A 178 16.75 -15.11 -16.74
CA LEU A 178 16.65 -15.19 -15.27
C LEU A 178 15.57 -16.17 -14.79
N LYS A 179 14.75 -16.71 -15.68
CA LYS A 179 13.65 -17.62 -15.31
C LYS A 179 14.11 -18.88 -14.59
N ASN A 180 15.30 -19.40 -14.92
CA ASN A 180 15.85 -20.61 -14.32
C ASN A 180 16.89 -20.32 -13.23
N ASN A 181 17.04 -19.07 -12.81
CA ASN A 181 17.94 -18.72 -11.72
C ASN A 181 17.28 -19.10 -10.38
N GLN A 182 17.85 -20.12 -9.72
CA GLN A 182 17.28 -20.70 -8.50
C GLN A 182 17.14 -19.65 -7.39
N PHE A 183 18.17 -18.81 -7.17
CA PHE A 183 18.14 -17.77 -6.14
C PHE A 183 16.96 -16.78 -6.35
N ILE A 184 16.76 -16.34 -7.61
CA ILE A 184 15.65 -15.44 -7.95
C ILE A 184 14.32 -16.14 -7.69
N GLN A 185 14.15 -17.40 -8.12
CA GLN A 185 12.91 -18.14 -7.89
C GLN A 185 12.62 -18.30 -6.40
N ASP A 186 13.62 -18.66 -5.59
CA ASP A 186 13.47 -18.83 -4.15
C ASP A 186 13.12 -17.51 -3.44
N THR A 187 13.67 -16.39 -3.93
CA THR A 187 13.30 -15.06 -3.43
C THR A 187 11.86 -14.70 -3.76
N LEU A 188 11.43 -14.96 -5.01
CA LEU A 188 10.07 -14.66 -5.47
C LEU A 188 8.98 -15.45 -4.73
N LEU A 189 9.29 -16.65 -4.24
CA LEU A 189 8.35 -17.43 -3.41
C LEU A 189 7.93 -16.71 -2.12
N GLN A 190 8.73 -15.73 -1.65
CA GLN A 190 8.38 -14.94 -0.47
C GLN A 190 7.36 -13.83 -0.76
N TYR A 191 7.07 -13.56 -2.05
CA TYR A 191 6.16 -12.52 -2.52
C TYR A 191 5.03 -13.09 -3.40
N PRO A 192 4.15 -13.95 -2.87
CA PRO A 192 3.15 -14.68 -3.65
C PRO A 192 2.10 -13.78 -4.32
N GLU A 193 1.90 -12.57 -3.81
CA GLU A 193 0.94 -11.61 -4.36
C GLU A 193 1.51 -10.78 -5.53
N MET A 194 2.84 -10.82 -5.72
CA MET A 194 3.52 -10.07 -6.79
C MET A 194 3.37 -10.80 -8.13
N SER A 195 2.90 -10.08 -9.14
CA SER A 195 2.84 -10.60 -10.51
C SER A 195 4.23 -10.58 -11.14
N VAL A 196 4.72 -11.72 -11.62
CA VAL A 196 6.04 -11.81 -12.27
C VAL A 196 5.88 -12.16 -13.74
N SER A 197 6.54 -11.41 -14.61
CA SER A 197 6.50 -11.60 -16.05
C SER A 197 7.90 -11.66 -16.67
N TYR A 198 8.08 -12.60 -17.59
CA TYR A 198 9.36 -12.82 -18.27
C TYR A 198 9.27 -12.37 -19.72
N TYR A 199 10.27 -11.59 -20.14
CA TYR A 199 10.36 -11.02 -21.49
C TYR A 199 11.66 -11.45 -22.17
N PRO A 200 11.70 -11.49 -23.50
CA PRO A 200 12.93 -11.81 -24.24
C PRO A 200 14.08 -10.89 -23.86
N ASP A 201 15.30 -11.46 -23.77
CA ASP A 201 16.49 -10.71 -23.34
C ASP A 201 16.83 -9.55 -24.27
N TRP A 202 16.48 -9.62 -25.57
CA TRP A 202 16.69 -8.53 -26.52
C TRP A 202 15.80 -7.29 -26.27
N ASP A 203 14.73 -7.41 -25.48
CA ASP A 203 13.91 -6.27 -25.08
C ASP A 203 14.63 -5.40 -24.03
N PHE A 204 15.57 -5.98 -23.28
CA PHE A 204 16.44 -5.30 -22.32
C PHE A 204 17.71 -4.75 -23.00
N ASN A 205 17.53 -3.90 -24.00
CA ASN A 205 18.60 -3.32 -24.81
C ASN A 205 19.00 -1.94 -24.30
N ALA A 206 20.30 -1.73 -24.03
CA ALA A 206 20.82 -0.48 -23.46
C ALA A 206 20.59 0.74 -24.37
N GLU A 207 20.89 0.62 -25.69
CA GLU A 207 20.76 1.72 -26.65
C GLU A 207 19.29 2.15 -26.82
N LEU A 208 18.38 1.18 -26.98
CA LEU A 208 16.95 1.45 -27.07
C LEU A 208 16.41 2.07 -25.78
N SER A 209 16.85 1.57 -24.64
CA SER A 209 16.46 2.08 -23.33
C SER A 209 16.93 3.51 -23.12
N PHE A 210 18.18 3.81 -23.47
CA PHE A 210 18.72 5.18 -23.42
C PHE A 210 17.92 6.13 -24.31
N LYS A 211 17.63 5.72 -25.54
CA LYS A 211 16.80 6.53 -26.46
C LYS A 211 15.39 6.78 -25.92
N ARG A 212 14.77 5.78 -25.29
CA ARG A 212 13.44 5.92 -24.69
C ARG A 212 13.45 6.92 -23.55
N LEU A 213 14.42 6.82 -22.62
CA LEU A 213 14.58 7.74 -21.51
C LEU A 213 14.84 9.19 -21.98
N THR A 214 15.74 9.38 -22.94
CA THR A 214 16.02 10.72 -23.49
C THR A 214 14.82 11.32 -24.21
N THR A 215 14.05 10.50 -24.93
CA THR A 215 12.81 10.93 -25.57
C THR A 215 11.75 11.29 -24.54
N GLN A 216 11.56 10.47 -23.51
CA GLN A 216 10.60 10.70 -22.44
C GLN A 216 10.90 11.99 -21.66
N PHE A 217 12.15 12.20 -21.28
CA PHE A 217 12.57 13.37 -20.50
C PHE A 217 12.87 14.60 -21.38
N LYS A 218 12.68 14.49 -22.70
CA LYS A 218 12.92 15.57 -23.67
C LYS A 218 14.33 16.17 -23.53
N THR A 219 15.34 15.33 -23.33
CA THR A 219 16.73 15.72 -23.12
C THR A 219 17.67 15.02 -24.11
N ALA A 220 18.79 15.66 -24.42
CA ALA A 220 19.83 15.04 -25.26
C ALA A 220 20.76 14.12 -24.46
N SER A 221 20.78 14.23 -23.13
CA SER A 221 21.67 13.48 -22.24
C SER A 221 20.99 13.19 -20.90
N LEU A 222 21.31 12.04 -20.29
CA LEU A 222 20.81 11.68 -18.96
C LEU A 222 21.72 12.11 -17.81
N LYS A 223 22.80 12.88 -18.09
CA LYS A 223 23.79 13.31 -17.08
C LYS A 223 23.17 14.12 -15.94
N SER A 224 22.14 14.93 -16.21
CA SER A 224 21.39 15.67 -15.18
C SER A 224 20.72 14.79 -14.15
N PHE A 225 20.43 13.53 -14.50
CA PHE A 225 19.86 12.51 -13.63
C PHE A 225 20.93 11.59 -13.01
N GLY A 226 22.23 11.84 -13.26
CA GLY A 226 23.33 11.01 -12.79
C GLY A 226 23.54 9.71 -13.58
N LEU A 227 23.05 9.64 -14.83
CA LEU A 227 23.16 8.49 -15.71
C LEU A 227 23.98 8.84 -16.97
N ASP A 228 24.66 7.85 -17.51
CA ASP A 228 25.26 7.89 -18.85
C ASP A 228 24.79 6.70 -19.71
N GLU A 229 25.25 6.63 -20.94
CA GLU A 229 24.85 5.58 -21.90
C GLU A 229 25.21 4.17 -21.43
N ASN A 230 26.23 4.03 -20.59
CA ASN A 230 26.73 2.75 -20.08
C ASN A 230 26.18 2.42 -18.68
N SER A 231 25.40 3.30 -18.08
CA SER A 231 24.81 3.06 -16.76
C SER A 231 23.85 1.88 -16.82
N VAL A 232 24.03 0.89 -15.95
CA VAL A 232 23.26 -0.36 -15.97
C VAL A 232 21.78 -0.11 -15.63
N GLU A 233 21.49 0.91 -14.85
CA GLU A 233 20.15 1.36 -14.46
C GLU A 233 19.31 1.80 -15.66
N VAL A 234 19.95 2.24 -16.76
CA VAL A 234 19.28 2.66 -17.98
C VAL A 234 18.46 1.51 -18.60
N ILE A 235 18.97 0.28 -18.53
CA ILE A 235 18.34 -0.89 -19.16
C ILE A 235 16.95 -1.16 -18.54
N PRO A 236 16.81 -1.46 -17.24
CA PRO A 236 15.51 -1.75 -16.65
C PRO A 236 14.59 -0.50 -16.66
N ALA A 237 15.15 0.70 -16.49
CA ALA A 237 14.36 1.94 -16.51
C ALA A 237 13.74 2.20 -17.89
N GLY A 238 14.51 2.06 -18.97
CA GLY A 238 13.99 2.24 -20.32
C GLY A 238 13.02 1.13 -20.74
N PHE A 239 13.22 -0.10 -20.25
CA PHE A 239 12.28 -1.20 -20.46
C PHE A 239 10.93 -0.95 -19.77
N LEU A 240 10.92 -0.39 -18.56
CA LEU A 240 9.69 -0.01 -17.87
C LEU A 240 8.86 1.00 -18.70
N LEU A 241 9.51 2.01 -19.29
CA LEU A 241 8.81 2.99 -20.13
C LEU A 241 8.23 2.35 -21.41
N ASP A 242 8.95 1.40 -22.01
CA ASP A 242 8.46 0.65 -23.18
C ASP A 242 7.23 -0.20 -22.82
N TYR A 243 7.31 -0.88 -21.68
CA TYR A 243 6.20 -1.69 -21.18
C TYR A 243 4.96 -0.84 -20.91
N LEU A 244 5.14 0.31 -20.27
CA LEU A 244 4.07 1.26 -20.01
C LEU A 244 3.43 1.75 -21.31
N ALA A 245 4.23 2.17 -22.30
CA ALA A 245 3.71 2.62 -23.58
C ALA A 245 2.90 1.54 -24.31
N LYS A 246 3.31 0.26 -24.20
CA LYS A 246 2.61 -0.87 -24.81
C LYS A 246 1.32 -1.25 -24.09
N THR A 247 1.26 -1.12 -22.76
CA THR A 247 0.11 -1.55 -21.95
C THR A 247 -0.95 -0.48 -21.80
N THR A 248 -0.56 0.78 -21.62
CA THR A 248 -1.51 1.87 -21.39
C THR A 248 -2.04 2.50 -22.69
N ASN A 249 -1.41 2.18 -23.83
CA ASN A 249 -1.66 2.86 -25.11
C ASN A 249 -1.60 4.39 -25.03
N SER A 250 -0.93 4.92 -24.01
CA SER A 250 -0.80 6.35 -23.73
C SER A 250 0.64 6.70 -23.35
N VAL A 251 1.02 7.92 -23.67
CA VAL A 251 2.26 8.51 -23.17
C VAL A 251 2.07 8.84 -21.70
N VAL A 252 3.13 8.77 -20.91
CA VAL A 252 3.14 9.13 -19.47
C VAL A 252 3.89 10.46 -19.26
N PRO A 253 3.36 11.59 -19.74
CA PRO A 253 4.11 12.85 -19.85
C PRO A 253 4.48 13.47 -18.50
N HIS A 254 3.79 13.09 -17.43
CA HIS A 254 4.06 13.50 -16.05
C HIS A 254 5.33 12.87 -15.47
N VAL A 255 5.81 11.77 -16.05
CA VAL A 255 7.09 11.18 -15.65
C VAL A 255 8.21 11.98 -16.33
N SER A 256 8.67 13.03 -15.67
CA SER A 256 9.62 14.02 -16.21
C SER A 256 11.08 13.71 -15.85
N GLY A 257 11.33 12.73 -14.99
CA GLY A 257 12.68 12.39 -14.53
C GLY A 257 12.76 11.05 -13.84
N ILE A 258 13.98 10.70 -13.44
CA ILE A 258 14.28 9.48 -12.70
C ILE A 258 15.25 9.82 -11.55
N LYS A 259 14.99 9.28 -10.37
CA LYS A 259 15.86 9.43 -9.20
C LYS A 259 16.80 8.24 -9.10
N ILE A 260 18.10 8.51 -9.24
CA ILE A 260 19.11 7.50 -8.99
C ILE A 260 19.53 7.57 -7.52
N TYR A 261 19.56 6.46 -6.85
CA TYR A 261 19.97 6.38 -5.45
C TYR A 261 21.03 5.29 -5.25
N ARG A 262 21.82 5.45 -4.21
CA ARG A 262 22.88 4.54 -3.78
C ARG A 262 22.72 4.21 -2.32
N ASP A 263 23.10 3.03 -1.93
CA ASP A 263 23.06 2.56 -0.52
C ASP A 263 23.73 3.53 0.46
N SER A 264 24.81 4.17 0.05
CA SER A 264 25.54 5.14 0.90
C SER A 264 24.72 6.36 1.33
N GLN A 265 23.58 6.63 0.68
CA GLN A 265 22.72 7.78 1.01
C GLN A 265 21.68 7.46 2.10
N TYR A 266 21.49 6.17 2.39
CA TYR A 266 20.45 5.70 3.29
C TYR A 266 21.00 4.75 4.34
N LEU A 267 20.38 4.72 5.50
CA LEU A 267 20.59 3.66 6.48
C LEU A 267 20.04 2.36 5.90
N ILE A 268 20.87 1.35 5.81
CA ILE A 268 20.51 0.07 5.23
C ILE A 268 19.83 -0.81 6.27
N LEU A 269 18.63 -1.27 5.93
CA LEU A 269 17.92 -2.34 6.61
C LEU A 269 17.85 -3.52 5.64
N ASP A 270 18.47 -4.63 5.96
CA ASP A 270 18.26 -5.86 5.20
C ASP A 270 16.82 -6.35 5.37
N ASP A 271 16.38 -7.26 4.49
CA ASP A 271 15.00 -7.75 4.50
C ASP A 271 14.63 -8.44 5.82
N SER A 272 15.56 -9.19 6.42
CA SER A 272 15.39 -9.84 7.72
C SER A 272 15.20 -8.80 8.82
N SER A 273 16.07 -7.81 8.92
CA SER A 273 15.99 -6.74 9.92
C SER A 273 14.71 -5.92 9.80
N ARG A 274 14.32 -5.57 8.58
CA ARG A 274 13.08 -4.85 8.32
C ARG A 274 11.84 -5.61 8.81
N ARG A 275 11.80 -6.93 8.55
CA ARG A 275 10.71 -7.82 9.01
C ARG A 275 10.76 -8.00 10.52
N ASN A 276 11.93 -8.30 11.10
CA ASN A 276 12.09 -8.53 12.53
C ASN A 276 11.76 -7.29 13.38
N LEU A 277 12.00 -6.08 12.85
CA LEU A 277 11.64 -4.82 13.49
C LEU A 277 10.17 -4.42 13.25
N GLU A 278 9.45 -5.16 12.41
CA GLU A 278 8.04 -4.89 12.05
C GLU A 278 7.83 -3.41 11.65
N VAL A 279 8.69 -2.93 10.74
CA VAL A 279 8.68 -1.50 10.36
C VAL A 279 7.39 -1.11 9.66
N VAL A 280 6.96 -1.86 8.63
CA VAL A 280 5.77 -1.55 7.80
C VAL A 280 4.76 -2.70 7.71
N SER A 281 5.13 -3.89 8.14
CA SER A 281 4.26 -5.07 8.17
C SER A 281 4.63 -5.94 9.36
N ASN A 282 3.64 -6.53 10.03
CA ASN A 282 3.89 -7.42 11.16
C ASN A 282 4.23 -8.85 10.69
N LEU A 283 4.86 -9.63 11.56
CA LEU A 283 5.29 -11.00 11.27
C LEU A 283 4.14 -12.01 11.28
N ARG A 284 3.01 -11.69 11.90
CA ARG A 284 1.91 -12.63 12.14
C ARG A 284 1.03 -12.83 10.91
N ASP A 285 0.59 -11.72 10.29
CA ASP A 285 -0.39 -11.73 9.21
C ASP A 285 -0.03 -10.76 8.06
N SER A 286 1.18 -10.19 8.12
CA SER A 286 1.70 -9.21 7.16
C SER A 286 0.85 -7.93 7.06
N SER A 287 -0.07 -7.68 8.00
CA SER A 287 -0.84 -6.45 8.05
C SER A 287 0.01 -5.28 8.59
N ASN A 288 -0.53 -4.06 8.44
CA ASN A 288 0.13 -2.86 8.97
C ASN A 288 -0.11 -2.65 10.48
N GLN A 289 -0.95 -3.48 11.14
CA GLN A 289 -1.23 -3.37 12.56
C GLN A 289 -0.02 -3.81 13.39
N PHE A 290 0.17 -3.21 14.56
CA PHE A 290 1.31 -3.46 15.45
C PHE A 290 2.68 -3.18 14.84
N THR A 291 2.76 -2.28 13.85
CA THR A 291 4.00 -1.87 13.19
C THR A 291 4.46 -0.49 13.62
N LEU A 292 5.74 -0.16 13.32
CA LEU A 292 6.25 1.19 13.51
C LEU A 292 5.46 2.21 12.66
N LEU A 293 5.15 1.83 11.41
CA LEU A 293 4.34 2.66 10.51
C LEU A 293 3.00 3.04 11.14
N GLU A 294 2.28 2.08 11.74
CA GLU A 294 1.01 2.36 12.44
C GLU A 294 1.19 3.34 13.60
N CYS A 295 2.34 3.30 14.28
CA CYS A 295 2.60 4.20 15.39
C CYS A 295 2.76 5.64 14.95
N VAL A 296 3.48 5.89 13.84
CA VAL A 296 3.89 7.24 13.42
C VAL A 296 3.02 7.82 12.31
N ASN A 297 2.21 7.01 11.63
CA ASN A 297 1.37 7.48 10.55
C ASN A 297 0.06 8.10 11.08
N ARG A 298 0.09 9.41 11.24
CA ARG A 298 -1.04 10.27 11.55
C ARG A 298 -1.36 11.26 10.44
N ALA A 299 -0.85 10.98 9.23
CA ALA A 299 -1.09 11.80 8.06
C ALA A 299 -2.58 11.97 7.76
N ARG A 300 -2.93 13.15 7.31
CA ARG A 300 -4.30 13.53 6.89
C ARG A 300 -4.52 13.30 5.41
N THR A 301 -3.43 13.22 4.64
CA THR A 301 -3.46 12.99 3.20
C THR A 301 -2.89 11.63 2.81
N ALA A 302 -3.33 11.10 1.67
CA ALA A 302 -2.77 9.88 1.12
C ALA A 302 -1.28 10.05 0.73
N MET A 303 -0.93 11.24 0.22
CA MET A 303 0.45 11.62 -0.13
C MET A 303 1.37 11.60 1.09
N GLY A 304 0.95 12.21 2.20
CA GLY A 304 1.69 12.18 3.47
C GLY A 304 1.88 10.76 4.00
N SER A 305 0.85 9.92 3.93
CA SER A 305 0.93 8.52 4.35
C SER A 305 1.95 7.72 3.52
N ARG A 306 1.97 7.91 2.18
CA ARG A 306 2.99 7.31 1.30
C ARG A 306 4.40 7.83 1.63
N LYS A 307 4.52 9.12 1.90
CA LYS A 307 5.80 9.75 2.26
C LYS A 307 6.36 9.25 3.59
N ILE A 308 5.53 9.07 4.62
CA ILE A 308 5.93 8.47 5.91
C ILE A 308 6.45 7.05 5.68
N ARG A 309 5.71 6.23 4.93
CA ARG A 309 6.15 4.87 4.59
C ARG A 309 7.51 4.87 3.88
N GLN A 310 7.69 5.73 2.89
CA GLN A 310 8.95 5.89 2.17
C GLN A 310 10.08 6.32 3.11
N THR A 311 9.80 7.27 3.99
CA THR A 311 10.79 7.79 4.95
C THR A 311 11.26 6.73 5.94
N LEU A 312 10.38 5.84 6.39
CA LEU A 312 10.73 4.70 7.25
C LEU A 312 11.54 3.63 6.53
N LEU A 313 11.28 3.40 5.25
CA LEU A 313 11.98 2.39 4.44
C LEU A 313 13.34 2.87 3.90
N TYR A 314 13.52 4.19 3.79
CA TYR A 314 14.73 4.84 3.31
C TYR A 314 15.18 5.95 4.28
N PRO A 315 15.57 5.60 5.54
CA PRO A 315 16.08 6.58 6.49
C PRO A 315 17.41 7.16 6.00
N LEU A 316 17.67 8.39 6.32
CA LEU A 316 18.83 9.12 5.78
C LEU A 316 20.10 8.83 6.58
N THR A 317 21.27 8.96 5.92
CA THR A 317 22.59 9.04 6.55
C THR A 317 23.19 10.43 6.50
N ASP A 318 22.65 11.32 5.67
CA ASP A 318 23.08 12.73 5.57
C ASP A 318 22.57 13.52 6.77
N LEU A 319 23.49 13.90 7.65
CA LEU A 319 23.20 14.62 8.88
C LEU A 319 22.47 15.94 8.64
N GLY A 320 22.86 16.69 7.61
CA GLY A 320 22.25 18.00 7.29
C GLY A 320 20.77 17.84 6.91
N LYS A 321 20.46 16.86 6.08
CA LYS A 321 19.08 16.57 5.68
C LYS A 321 18.23 16.04 6.84
N ILE A 322 18.82 15.25 7.74
CA ILE A 322 18.11 14.76 8.94
C ILE A 322 17.79 15.93 9.86
N GLN A 323 18.78 16.80 10.13
CA GLN A 323 18.59 17.99 10.97
C GLN A 323 17.54 18.94 10.39
N GLN A 324 17.48 19.11 9.07
CA GLN A 324 16.44 19.90 8.42
C GLN A 324 15.04 19.28 8.65
N ARG A 325 14.90 17.96 8.55
CA ARG A 325 13.62 17.30 8.88
C ARG A 325 13.26 17.47 10.34
N GLN A 326 14.22 17.29 11.26
CA GLN A 326 14.00 17.52 12.69
C GLN A 326 13.58 18.97 12.98
N PHE A 327 14.19 19.95 12.30
CA PHE A 327 13.82 21.36 12.43
C PHE A 327 12.35 21.58 12.02
N ASN A 328 11.91 21.00 10.90
CA ASN A 328 10.53 21.12 10.45
C ASN A 328 9.53 20.47 11.42
N VAL A 329 9.89 19.32 12.00
CA VAL A 329 9.09 18.69 13.06
C VAL A 329 9.04 19.56 14.32
N GLU A 330 10.17 20.17 14.69
CA GLU A 330 10.29 21.03 15.88
C GLU A 330 9.42 22.29 15.78
N GLN A 331 9.30 22.89 14.60
CA GLN A 331 8.41 24.04 14.38
C GLN A 331 6.96 23.68 14.73
N PHE A 332 6.45 22.55 14.24
CA PHE A 332 5.11 22.05 14.59
C PHE A 332 4.99 21.63 16.05
N TYR A 333 6.04 21.04 16.63
CA TYR A 333 6.05 20.62 18.03
C TYR A 333 5.91 21.80 18.99
N ASN A 334 6.57 22.92 18.68
CA ASN A 334 6.55 24.13 19.49
C ASN A 334 5.25 24.95 19.33
N GLU A 335 4.52 24.77 18.22
CA GLU A 335 3.29 25.50 17.89
C GLU A 335 2.08 24.54 17.69
N PRO A 336 1.56 23.93 18.76
CA PRO A 336 0.48 22.95 18.67
C PRO A 336 -0.83 23.50 18.07
N TYR A 337 -1.08 24.79 18.19
CA TYR A 337 -2.26 25.44 17.59
C TYR A 337 -2.14 25.50 16.06
N VAL A 338 -0.96 25.84 15.53
CA VAL A 338 -0.67 25.83 14.09
C VAL A 338 -0.75 24.40 13.57
N LEU A 339 -0.16 23.44 14.30
CA LEU A 339 -0.24 22.01 13.96
C LEU A 339 -1.70 21.57 13.75
N LYS A 340 -2.58 21.88 14.70
CA LYS A 340 -3.99 21.50 14.62
C LYS A 340 -4.71 22.18 13.45
N ALA A 341 -4.49 23.48 13.25
CA ALA A 341 -5.09 24.22 12.14
C ALA A 341 -4.64 23.65 10.77
N VAL A 342 -3.36 23.37 10.62
CA VAL A 342 -2.79 22.74 9.42
C VAL A 342 -3.40 21.36 9.18
N GLN A 343 -3.52 20.51 10.20
CA GLN A 343 -4.12 19.18 10.06
C GLN A 343 -5.60 19.21 9.68
N GLU A 344 -6.37 20.16 10.25
CA GLU A 344 -7.77 20.35 9.85
C GLU A 344 -7.89 20.72 8.37
N ARG A 345 -7.01 21.61 7.86
CA ARG A 345 -6.99 21.98 6.44
C ARG A 345 -6.49 20.85 5.54
N LEU A 346 -5.45 20.12 5.94
CA LEU A 346 -4.92 18.98 5.19
C LEU A 346 -5.95 17.87 5.01
N SER A 347 -6.90 17.72 5.96
CA SER A 347 -7.98 16.73 5.83
C SER A 347 -8.90 16.96 4.63
N ASP A 348 -8.95 18.19 4.11
CA ASP A 348 -9.72 18.56 2.93
C ASP A 348 -8.90 18.48 1.61
N VAL A 349 -7.59 18.20 1.71
CA VAL A 349 -6.70 18.07 0.55
C VAL A 349 -6.76 16.64 0.04
N LEU A 350 -7.23 16.48 -1.19
CA LEU A 350 -7.26 15.20 -1.89
C LEU A 350 -5.89 14.88 -2.52
N ASP A 351 -5.77 13.71 -3.13
CA ASP A 351 -4.53 13.19 -3.70
C ASP A 351 -4.11 13.96 -4.97
N ILE A 352 -3.38 15.06 -4.78
CA ILE A 352 -2.91 15.93 -5.88
C ILE A 352 -2.00 15.18 -6.84
N GLU A 353 -1.13 14.26 -6.36
CA GLU A 353 -0.25 13.45 -7.23
C GLU A 353 -1.08 12.65 -8.23
N ARG A 354 -2.07 11.90 -7.75
CA ARG A 354 -2.92 11.06 -8.59
C ARG A 354 -3.89 11.87 -9.46
N LEU A 355 -4.36 13.02 -8.98
CA LEU A 355 -5.17 13.94 -9.79
C LEU A 355 -4.34 14.50 -10.96
N SER A 356 -3.13 14.95 -10.71
CA SER A 356 -2.22 15.49 -11.72
C SER A 356 -1.82 14.44 -12.75
N SER A 357 -1.53 13.22 -12.31
CA SER A 357 -1.23 12.10 -13.22
C SER A 357 -2.42 11.77 -14.14
N ARG A 358 -3.66 11.78 -13.62
CA ARG A 358 -4.86 11.57 -14.45
C ARG A 358 -5.06 12.69 -15.45
N ILE A 359 -4.77 13.93 -15.10
CA ILE A 359 -4.78 15.06 -16.03
C ILE A 359 -3.78 14.80 -17.17
N ALA A 360 -2.53 14.51 -16.82
CA ALA A 360 -1.45 14.29 -17.78
C ALA A 360 -1.71 13.10 -18.75
N MET A 361 -2.42 12.07 -18.27
CA MET A 361 -2.78 10.89 -19.09
C MET A 361 -4.13 11.02 -19.81
N ASP A 362 -4.73 12.19 -19.83
CA ASP A 362 -6.05 12.43 -20.44
C ASP A 362 -7.22 11.61 -19.84
N ARG A 363 -7.08 11.17 -18.57
CA ARG A 363 -8.06 10.35 -17.86
C ARG A 363 -8.87 11.10 -16.79
N ALA A 364 -8.52 12.36 -16.53
CA ALA A 364 -9.24 13.18 -15.54
C ALA A 364 -10.65 13.54 -16.02
N HIS A 365 -11.60 13.47 -15.11
CA HIS A 365 -12.98 13.89 -15.28
C HIS A 365 -13.20 15.29 -14.69
N ALA A 366 -14.34 15.91 -14.99
CA ALA A 366 -14.63 17.25 -14.48
C ALA A 366 -14.65 17.32 -12.94
N LYS A 367 -15.10 16.28 -12.27
CA LYS A 367 -15.03 16.18 -10.79
C LYS A 367 -13.60 16.11 -10.26
N ASP A 368 -12.67 15.53 -11.02
CA ASP A 368 -11.25 15.51 -10.64
C ASP A 368 -10.65 16.91 -10.69
N LEU A 369 -11.04 17.72 -11.70
CA LEU A 369 -10.60 19.12 -11.78
C LEU A 369 -11.14 19.95 -10.61
N LYS A 370 -12.41 19.77 -10.22
CA LYS A 370 -12.97 20.46 -9.03
C LYS A 370 -12.30 19.99 -7.76
N ALA A 371 -11.98 18.71 -7.65
CA ALA A 371 -11.21 18.15 -6.53
C ALA A 371 -9.82 18.77 -6.44
N LEU A 372 -9.13 18.95 -7.58
CA LEU A 372 -7.85 19.64 -7.65
C LEU A 372 -7.96 21.09 -7.22
N GLN A 373 -8.94 21.84 -7.76
CA GLN A 373 -9.21 23.23 -7.39
C GLN A 373 -9.39 23.41 -5.88
N ASN A 374 -10.23 22.57 -5.28
CA ASN A 374 -10.49 22.61 -3.85
C ASN A 374 -9.23 22.29 -3.04
N SER A 375 -8.45 21.26 -3.45
CA SER A 375 -7.22 20.86 -2.79
C SER A 375 -6.17 21.98 -2.83
N LEU A 376 -5.97 22.61 -3.99
CA LEU A 376 -5.05 23.76 -4.10
C LEU A 376 -5.51 24.94 -3.25
N SER A 377 -6.80 25.23 -3.23
CA SER A 377 -7.37 26.30 -2.38
C SER A 377 -7.16 26.03 -0.89
N CYS A 378 -7.28 24.76 -0.47
CA CYS A 378 -6.99 24.33 0.90
C CYS A 378 -5.49 24.43 1.20
N TRP A 379 -4.63 24.04 0.25
CA TRP A 379 -3.19 24.12 0.40
C TRP A 379 -2.69 25.56 0.57
N LEU A 380 -3.22 26.52 -0.19
CA LEU A 380 -2.89 27.94 0.01
C LEU A 380 -3.29 28.43 1.42
N LYS A 381 -4.39 27.91 1.99
CA LYS A 381 -4.75 28.22 3.39
C LYS A 381 -3.77 27.58 4.38
N VAL A 382 -3.31 26.35 4.12
CA VAL A 382 -2.26 25.68 4.93
C VAL A 382 -1.02 26.54 4.98
N ARG A 383 -0.54 27.03 3.83
CA ARG A 383 0.64 27.91 3.75
C ARG A 383 0.46 29.19 4.55
N ASN A 384 -0.73 29.78 4.53
CA ASN A 384 -1.04 30.96 5.34
C ASN A 384 -0.97 30.67 6.85
N GLU A 385 -1.49 29.53 7.32
CA GLU A 385 -1.35 29.11 8.72
C GLU A 385 0.12 28.91 9.13
N MET A 386 0.98 28.51 8.17
CA MET A 386 2.41 28.29 8.37
C MET A 386 3.27 29.53 8.05
N SER A 387 2.69 30.71 7.94
CA SER A 387 3.39 31.93 7.54
C SER A 387 4.57 32.34 8.47
N THR A 388 4.59 31.82 9.69
CA THR A 388 5.69 32.04 10.67
C THR A 388 6.75 30.94 10.62
N PHE A 389 6.55 29.88 9.84
CA PHE A 389 7.46 28.74 9.74
C PHE A 389 8.48 28.98 8.63
N GLU A 390 9.67 28.48 8.83
CA GLU A 390 10.72 28.44 7.80
C GLU A 390 10.56 27.21 6.92
N PHE A 391 9.70 27.31 5.91
CA PHE A 391 9.53 26.30 4.87
C PHE A 391 9.84 26.91 3.51
N ASP A 392 10.50 26.14 2.66
CA ASP A 392 10.77 26.52 1.27
C ASP A 392 9.60 26.05 0.40
N PHE A 393 8.73 26.99 0.01
CA PHE A 393 7.54 26.72 -0.79
C PHE A 393 7.72 27.20 -2.23
N CYS A 394 7.13 26.49 -3.18
CA CYS A 394 7.00 26.95 -4.55
C CYS A 394 6.22 28.27 -4.63
N SER A 395 6.32 29.00 -5.75
CA SER A 395 5.49 30.18 -6.03
C SER A 395 3.99 29.85 -5.97
N GLU A 396 3.17 30.76 -5.48
CA GLU A 396 1.70 30.58 -5.40
C GLU A 396 0.98 30.92 -6.71
N GLU A 397 1.58 31.76 -7.56
CA GLU A 397 0.95 32.30 -8.77
C GLU A 397 0.40 31.19 -9.69
N PRO A 398 1.16 30.12 -10.05
CA PRO A 398 0.60 29.07 -10.91
C PRO A 398 -0.55 28.31 -10.27
N ALA A 399 -0.58 28.15 -8.92
CA ALA A 399 -1.71 27.53 -8.25
C ALA A 399 -2.97 28.39 -8.36
N VAL A 400 -2.84 29.70 -8.20
CA VAL A 400 -3.96 30.65 -8.36
C VAL A 400 -4.47 30.61 -9.80
N GLU A 401 -3.58 30.59 -10.81
CA GLU A 401 -3.96 30.48 -12.22
C GLU A 401 -4.77 29.18 -12.50
N VAL A 402 -4.34 28.04 -11.95
CA VAL A 402 -5.07 26.77 -12.09
C VAL A 402 -6.43 26.83 -11.39
N ILE A 403 -6.48 27.39 -10.16
CA ILE A 403 -7.74 27.57 -9.42
C ILE A 403 -8.70 28.43 -10.23
N ASP A 404 -8.26 29.57 -10.76
CA ASP A 404 -9.08 30.51 -11.52
C ASP A 404 -9.55 29.89 -12.87
N LEU A 405 -8.67 29.18 -13.56
CA LEU A 405 -9.02 28.49 -14.79
C LEU A 405 -10.18 27.50 -14.54
N ILE A 406 -10.05 26.64 -13.51
CA ILE A 406 -11.08 25.64 -13.21
C ILE A 406 -12.37 26.32 -12.67
N ALA A 407 -12.25 27.33 -11.81
CA ALA A 407 -13.39 28.05 -11.23
C ALA A 407 -14.24 28.76 -12.27
N ASN A 408 -13.61 29.27 -13.33
CA ASN A 408 -14.30 30.01 -14.39
C ASN A 408 -14.84 29.11 -15.50
N SER A 409 -14.23 27.92 -15.70
CA SER A 409 -14.55 27.03 -16.82
C SER A 409 -15.45 25.85 -16.47
N ILE A 410 -15.33 25.30 -15.26
CA ILE A 410 -16.04 24.07 -14.85
C ILE A 410 -17.21 24.42 -13.92
N ASP A 411 -18.35 23.76 -14.14
CA ASP A 411 -19.54 23.92 -13.27
C ASP A 411 -19.24 23.57 -11.81
N GLU A 412 -20.00 24.12 -10.87
CA GLU A 412 -19.84 23.84 -9.44
C GLU A 412 -20.14 22.38 -9.10
N ASN A 413 -21.12 21.78 -9.79
CA ASN A 413 -21.51 20.38 -9.63
C ASN A 413 -21.49 19.64 -10.96
N PRO A 414 -20.32 19.41 -11.56
CA PRO A 414 -20.23 18.87 -12.90
C PRO A 414 -20.68 17.42 -12.95
N ALA A 415 -21.26 17.02 -14.09
CA ALA A 415 -21.60 15.63 -14.36
C ALA A 415 -20.33 14.75 -14.35
N THR A 416 -20.50 13.46 -14.05
CA THR A 416 -19.39 12.51 -14.02
C THR A 416 -18.98 12.08 -15.42
N SER A 417 -19.94 11.96 -16.36
CA SER A 417 -19.68 11.52 -17.73
C SER A 417 -19.79 12.71 -18.69
N LEU A 418 -18.92 12.72 -19.69
CA LEU A 418 -18.96 13.69 -20.79
C LEU A 418 -20.25 13.58 -21.63
N THR A 419 -20.95 12.44 -21.53
CA THR A 419 -22.22 12.20 -22.24
C THR A 419 -23.44 12.76 -21.52
N ASP A 420 -23.31 13.16 -20.27
CA ASP A 420 -24.45 13.61 -19.45
C ASP A 420 -24.68 15.12 -19.54
N GLY A 421 -23.71 15.86 -20.12
CA GLY A 421 -23.74 17.32 -20.23
C GLY A 421 -23.53 18.02 -18.88
N ARG A 422 -23.65 19.36 -18.84
CA ARG A 422 -23.49 20.21 -17.64
C ARG A 422 -22.11 20.08 -16.95
N ILE A 423 -21.09 20.17 -17.77
CA ILE A 423 -19.68 20.13 -17.30
C ILE A 423 -19.10 21.54 -17.29
N ILE A 424 -19.33 22.29 -18.35
CA ILE A 424 -18.80 23.64 -18.55
C ILE A 424 -19.70 24.67 -17.87
N LYS A 425 -19.09 25.61 -17.16
CA LYS A 425 -19.79 26.71 -16.48
C LYS A 425 -20.44 27.65 -17.47
N ALA A 426 -21.63 28.16 -17.14
CA ALA A 426 -22.28 29.20 -17.93
C ALA A 426 -21.43 30.47 -17.96
N GLY A 427 -21.33 31.12 -19.12
CA GLY A 427 -20.48 32.29 -19.34
C GLY A 427 -19.07 31.99 -19.82
N TRP A 428 -18.66 30.72 -19.90
CA TRP A 428 -17.34 30.33 -20.42
C TRP A 428 -17.27 30.36 -21.95
N SER A 429 -18.35 29.96 -22.65
CA SER A 429 -18.45 29.94 -24.11
C SER A 429 -19.80 30.50 -24.56
N GLU A 430 -19.77 31.60 -25.35
CA GLU A 430 -20.97 32.23 -25.90
C GLU A 430 -21.73 31.26 -26.81
N GLU A 431 -21.05 30.43 -27.59
CA GLU A 431 -21.68 29.45 -28.49
C GLU A 431 -22.41 28.35 -27.69
N LEU A 432 -21.81 27.82 -26.65
CA LEU A 432 -22.44 26.82 -25.79
C LEU A 432 -23.66 27.40 -25.06
N ASP A 433 -23.57 28.62 -24.56
CA ASP A 433 -24.66 29.29 -23.86
C ASP A 433 -25.81 29.60 -24.82
N HIS A 434 -25.51 29.92 -26.08
CA HIS A 434 -26.52 30.09 -27.11
C HIS A 434 -27.33 28.80 -27.33
N TRP A 435 -26.66 27.65 -27.54
CA TRP A 435 -27.31 26.36 -27.75
C TRP A 435 -28.08 25.89 -26.51
N ARG A 436 -27.56 26.11 -25.30
CA ARG A 436 -28.27 25.85 -24.04
C ARG A 436 -29.54 26.70 -23.94
N ASN A 437 -29.48 27.97 -24.31
CA ASN A 437 -30.63 28.87 -24.29
C ASN A 437 -31.72 28.41 -25.30
N VAL A 438 -31.32 27.96 -26.47
CA VAL A 438 -32.23 27.32 -27.42
C VAL A 438 -32.89 26.10 -26.86
N HIS A 439 -32.11 25.20 -26.23
CA HIS A 439 -32.61 23.97 -25.63
C HIS A 439 -33.54 24.23 -24.44
N ASP A 440 -33.17 25.09 -23.51
CA ASP A 440 -33.88 25.32 -22.25
C ASP A 440 -35.17 26.15 -22.43
N ASN A 441 -35.21 27.03 -23.43
CA ASN A 441 -36.41 27.81 -23.76
C ASN A 441 -37.33 27.11 -24.78
N PHE A 442 -36.98 25.87 -25.20
CA PHE A 442 -37.75 25.17 -26.22
C PHE A 442 -39.20 24.97 -25.85
N ASP A 443 -39.51 24.62 -24.61
CA ASP A 443 -40.90 24.47 -24.14
C ASP A 443 -41.70 25.77 -24.22
N ARG A 444 -41.06 26.91 -24.00
CA ARG A 444 -41.67 28.23 -24.16
C ARG A 444 -41.89 28.54 -25.63
N ILE A 445 -40.91 28.29 -26.50
CA ILE A 445 -41.04 28.47 -27.95
C ILE A 445 -42.17 27.59 -28.50
N LEU A 446 -42.27 26.36 -28.03
CA LEU A 446 -43.31 25.42 -28.38
C LEU A 446 -44.69 25.89 -27.90
N SER A 447 -44.79 26.41 -26.68
CA SER A 447 -46.01 26.98 -26.13
C SER A 447 -46.44 28.24 -26.87
N ASP A 448 -45.53 29.13 -27.18
CA ASP A 448 -45.79 30.33 -27.96
C ASP A 448 -46.24 29.95 -29.37
N TYR A 449 -45.66 28.93 -29.98
CA TYR A 449 -46.06 28.38 -31.26
C TYR A 449 -47.45 27.72 -31.17
N GLU A 450 -47.77 27.00 -30.12
CA GLU A 450 -49.08 26.41 -29.88
C GLU A 450 -50.15 27.50 -29.79
N VAL A 451 -49.89 28.60 -29.09
CA VAL A 451 -50.79 29.76 -28.98
C VAL A 451 -51.00 30.41 -30.35
N SER A 452 -49.96 30.66 -31.10
CA SER A 452 -49.97 31.21 -32.45
C SER A 452 -50.84 30.37 -33.40
N GLU A 453 -50.66 29.04 -33.39
CA GLU A 453 -51.48 28.15 -34.25
C GLU A 453 -52.93 28.04 -33.79
N ARG A 454 -53.18 28.17 -32.46
CA ARG A 454 -54.60 28.31 -31.99
C ARG A 454 -55.27 29.54 -32.50
N GLU A 455 -54.59 30.69 -32.48
CA GLU A 455 -55.14 31.96 -33.02
C GLU A 455 -55.33 31.91 -34.54
N LYS A 456 -54.37 31.39 -35.25
CA LYS A 456 -54.39 31.24 -36.71
C LYS A 456 -55.52 30.32 -37.20
N THR A 457 -55.74 29.20 -36.52
CA THR A 457 -56.72 28.19 -36.92
C THR A 457 -58.09 28.38 -36.27
N GLY A 458 -58.18 29.15 -35.19
CA GLY A 458 -59.42 29.29 -34.42
C GLY A 458 -59.83 27.98 -33.68
N ILE A 459 -58.88 27.04 -33.51
CA ILE A 459 -59.04 25.75 -32.80
C ILE A 459 -58.59 25.89 -31.38
N SER A 460 -59.39 26.23 -30.44
CA SER A 460 -59.03 26.44 -29.00
C SER A 460 -58.58 25.18 -28.28
N THR A 461 -58.80 23.99 -28.83
CA THR A 461 -58.42 22.70 -28.25
C THR A 461 -57.19 22.11 -28.91
N LEU A 462 -56.55 22.83 -29.84
CA LEU A 462 -55.27 22.42 -30.43
C LEU A 462 -54.20 22.27 -29.33
N LYS A 463 -53.48 21.13 -29.31
CA LYS A 463 -52.36 20.88 -28.42
C LYS A 463 -51.21 20.24 -29.16
N ILE A 464 -50.02 20.70 -28.86
CA ILE A 464 -48.80 20.04 -29.31
C ILE A 464 -48.43 19.00 -28.26
N LYS A 465 -48.15 17.76 -28.69
CA LYS A 465 -47.78 16.64 -27.87
C LYS A 465 -46.55 15.94 -28.46
N TYR A 466 -45.85 15.21 -27.63
CA TYR A 466 -44.68 14.39 -28.01
C TYR A 466 -44.92 12.91 -27.75
N THR A 467 -44.43 12.05 -28.65
CA THR A 467 -44.28 10.61 -28.41
C THR A 467 -43.03 10.09 -29.08
N ASN A 468 -42.33 9.16 -28.46
CA ASN A 468 -41.08 8.57 -28.99
C ASN A 468 -41.23 7.99 -30.41
N ALA A 469 -42.45 7.50 -30.77
CA ALA A 469 -42.75 6.91 -32.07
C ALA A 469 -43.09 7.92 -33.16
N SER A 470 -43.53 9.16 -32.85
CA SER A 470 -44.05 10.13 -33.79
C SER A 470 -43.43 11.52 -33.67
N GLY A 471 -42.52 11.76 -32.73
CA GLY A 471 -41.98 13.08 -32.44
C GLY A 471 -43.05 14.05 -31.95
N TYR A 472 -42.83 15.34 -32.17
CA TYR A 472 -43.81 16.37 -31.87
C TYR A 472 -44.91 16.38 -32.92
N PHE A 473 -46.18 16.52 -32.50
CA PHE A 473 -47.36 16.57 -33.36
C PHE A 473 -48.43 17.43 -32.74
N ILE A 474 -49.24 18.03 -33.65
CA ILE A 474 -50.43 18.79 -33.30
C ILE A 474 -51.61 17.82 -33.25
N GLU A 475 -52.31 17.74 -32.14
CA GLU A 475 -53.51 16.91 -32.00
C GLU A 475 -54.75 17.75 -32.17
N VAL A 476 -55.56 17.40 -33.18
CA VAL A 476 -56.83 18.06 -33.48
C VAL A 476 -57.98 17.09 -33.32
N SER A 477 -58.96 17.44 -32.48
CA SER A 477 -60.14 16.63 -32.21
C SER A 477 -61.05 16.53 -33.46
N ARG A 478 -61.70 15.38 -33.68
CA ARG A 478 -62.53 15.08 -34.84
C ARG A 478 -63.59 16.15 -35.18
N GLY A 479 -64.23 16.80 -34.21
CA GLY A 479 -65.21 17.81 -34.40
C GLY A 479 -64.68 19.13 -34.98
N LYS A 480 -63.36 19.29 -35.19
CA LYS A 480 -62.71 20.50 -35.68
C LYS A 480 -61.82 20.29 -36.90
N LEU A 481 -61.89 19.10 -37.52
CA LEU A 481 -61.10 18.78 -38.71
C LEU A 481 -61.36 19.68 -39.90
N SER A 482 -62.55 20.22 -40.05
CA SER A 482 -62.91 21.17 -41.12
C SER A 482 -62.21 22.53 -41.00
N LYS A 483 -61.55 22.82 -39.88
CA LYS A 483 -60.79 24.05 -39.62
C LYS A 483 -59.32 23.90 -39.79
N VAL A 484 -58.84 22.68 -40.10
CA VAL A 484 -57.43 22.40 -40.27
C VAL A 484 -56.94 23.04 -41.57
N PRO A 485 -55.94 23.93 -41.54
CA PRO A 485 -55.38 24.56 -42.72
C PRO A 485 -54.69 23.56 -43.66
N GLU A 486 -54.55 23.95 -44.96
CA GLU A 486 -53.87 23.11 -45.97
C GLU A 486 -52.39 22.88 -45.73
N ASP A 487 -51.76 23.77 -44.97
CA ASP A 487 -50.33 23.65 -44.53
C ASP A 487 -50.07 22.63 -43.40
N PHE A 488 -51.13 22.02 -42.84
CA PHE A 488 -50.98 20.94 -41.85
C PHE A 488 -50.82 19.59 -42.57
N ILE A 489 -49.68 18.95 -42.34
CA ILE A 489 -49.35 17.65 -42.92
C ILE A 489 -49.84 16.54 -41.97
N MET A 490 -50.80 15.72 -42.46
CA MET A 490 -51.34 14.62 -41.66
C MET A 490 -50.31 13.56 -41.47
N ARG A 491 -50.01 13.20 -40.20
CA ARG A 491 -49.13 12.09 -39.83
C ARG A 491 -49.87 10.80 -39.50
N ARG A 492 -50.99 10.87 -38.78
CA ARG A 492 -51.76 9.68 -38.38
C ARG A 492 -53.22 10.04 -38.05
N ALA A 493 -54.15 9.24 -38.56
CA ALA A 493 -55.55 9.29 -38.16
C ALA A 493 -55.81 8.38 -36.96
N LEU A 494 -56.50 8.88 -35.92
CA LEU A 494 -56.87 8.14 -34.70
C LEU A 494 -58.39 8.22 -34.45
N VAL A 495 -58.91 7.33 -33.58
CA VAL A 495 -60.34 7.23 -33.27
C VAL A 495 -60.95 8.52 -32.71
N ASN A 496 -60.16 9.28 -31.91
CA ASN A 496 -60.65 10.50 -31.23
C ASN A 496 -60.14 11.83 -31.78
N GLY A 497 -59.33 11.84 -32.81
CA GLY A 497 -58.68 13.01 -33.40
C GLY A 497 -57.49 12.63 -34.27
N ASP A 498 -57.12 13.55 -35.20
CA ASP A 498 -56.00 13.31 -36.10
C ASP A 498 -54.75 14.05 -35.65
N ARG A 499 -53.57 13.46 -35.97
CA ARG A 499 -52.29 14.03 -35.70
C ARG A 499 -51.66 14.67 -36.89
N TYR A 500 -51.30 15.92 -36.79
CA TYR A 500 -50.70 16.72 -37.84
C TYR A 500 -49.29 17.17 -37.41
N THR A 501 -48.50 17.57 -38.38
CA THR A 501 -47.30 18.34 -38.24
C THR A 501 -47.34 19.52 -39.19
N THR A 502 -46.51 20.51 -38.95
CA THR A 502 -46.31 21.64 -39.89
C THR A 502 -44.82 21.71 -40.22
N GLN A 503 -44.46 22.40 -41.27
CA GLN A 503 -43.07 22.62 -41.62
C GLN A 503 -42.32 23.29 -40.46
N ARG A 504 -42.93 24.30 -39.78
CA ARG A 504 -42.34 24.99 -38.65
C ARG A 504 -42.16 24.08 -37.43
N LEU A 505 -43.10 23.19 -37.15
CA LEU A 505 -42.99 22.22 -36.05
C LEU A 505 -41.85 21.22 -36.33
N GLN A 506 -41.65 20.81 -37.57
CA GLN A 506 -40.52 19.95 -37.96
C GLN A 506 -39.17 20.68 -37.84
N GLU A 507 -39.13 21.95 -38.23
CA GLU A 507 -37.96 22.81 -38.05
C GLU A 507 -37.61 22.96 -36.57
N LEU A 508 -38.59 23.24 -35.69
CA LEU A 508 -38.36 23.31 -34.24
C LEU A 508 -37.87 21.98 -33.64
N GLU A 509 -38.46 20.86 -34.10
CA GLU A 509 -38.00 19.53 -33.67
C GLU A 509 -36.54 19.26 -34.12
N HIS A 510 -36.18 19.69 -35.32
CA HIS A 510 -34.82 19.58 -35.83
C HIS A 510 -33.86 20.49 -35.05
N GLU A 511 -34.23 21.75 -34.82
CA GLU A 511 -33.48 22.71 -34.00
C GLU A 511 -33.17 22.15 -32.58
N LEU A 512 -34.15 21.49 -31.93
CA LEU A 512 -33.97 20.89 -30.59
C LEU A 512 -33.01 19.71 -30.63
N ASN A 513 -33.20 18.80 -31.62
CA ASN A 513 -32.32 17.63 -31.75
C ASN A 513 -30.88 18.04 -32.08
N GLU A 514 -30.72 19.06 -32.91
CA GLU A 514 -29.41 19.64 -33.25
C GLU A 514 -28.77 20.32 -32.03
N ALA A 515 -29.55 21.10 -31.27
CA ALA A 515 -29.08 21.75 -30.05
C ALA A 515 -28.57 20.74 -29.01
N GLY A 516 -29.28 19.64 -28.75
CA GLY A 516 -28.84 18.60 -27.83
C GLY A 516 -27.51 17.94 -28.25
N ALA A 517 -27.37 17.63 -29.54
CA ALA A 517 -26.12 17.06 -30.05
C ALA A 517 -24.97 18.06 -30.01
N LYS A 518 -25.21 19.32 -30.36
CA LYS A 518 -24.22 20.40 -30.35
C LYS A 518 -23.73 20.72 -28.92
N ILE A 519 -24.65 20.75 -27.96
CA ILE A 519 -24.28 20.97 -26.55
C ILE A 519 -23.29 19.90 -26.10
N LEU A 520 -23.56 18.61 -26.34
CA LEU A 520 -22.70 17.51 -25.91
C LEU A 520 -21.33 17.54 -26.62
N GLU A 521 -21.32 17.88 -27.92
CA GLU A 521 -20.09 18.04 -28.70
C GLU A 521 -19.22 19.17 -28.13
N LEU A 522 -19.81 20.37 -27.97
CA LEU A 522 -19.12 21.56 -27.48
C LEU A 522 -18.61 21.37 -26.03
N GLU A 523 -19.44 20.79 -25.16
CA GLU A 523 -19.01 20.52 -23.78
C GLU A 523 -17.81 19.56 -23.72
N ARG A 524 -17.84 18.53 -24.56
CA ARG A 524 -16.70 17.60 -24.67
C ARG A 524 -15.44 18.31 -25.17
N ASP A 525 -15.54 19.08 -26.25
CA ASP A 525 -14.39 19.70 -26.88
C ASP A 525 -13.79 20.80 -25.99
N LEU A 526 -14.61 21.61 -25.36
CA LEU A 526 -14.19 22.61 -24.39
C LEU A 526 -13.53 21.97 -23.15
N PHE A 527 -14.09 20.86 -22.67
CA PHE A 527 -13.48 20.14 -21.54
C PHE A 527 -12.09 19.59 -21.90
N ILE A 528 -11.94 18.99 -23.10
CA ILE A 528 -10.64 18.51 -23.58
C ILE A 528 -9.65 19.68 -23.70
N GLU A 529 -10.08 20.84 -24.20
CA GLU A 529 -9.23 22.04 -24.29
C GLU A 529 -8.75 22.49 -22.91
N ILE A 530 -9.66 22.59 -21.92
CA ILE A 530 -9.32 22.99 -20.54
C ILE A 530 -8.33 21.98 -19.93
N ARG A 531 -8.60 20.67 -20.09
CA ARG A 531 -7.71 19.63 -19.58
C ARG A 531 -6.33 19.72 -20.24
N THR A 532 -6.24 19.98 -21.54
CA THR A 532 -4.99 20.14 -22.27
C THR A 532 -4.20 21.36 -21.79
N ARG A 533 -4.86 22.47 -21.46
CA ARG A 533 -4.19 23.64 -20.85
C ARG A 533 -3.57 23.31 -19.48
N LEU A 534 -4.19 22.41 -18.73
CA LEU A 534 -3.67 22.00 -17.43
C LEU A 534 -2.41 21.12 -17.53
N HIS A 535 -2.09 20.53 -18.69
CA HIS A 535 -0.88 19.72 -18.88
C HIS A 535 0.40 20.54 -18.59
N ASP A 536 0.41 21.82 -18.92
CA ASP A 536 1.60 22.68 -18.70
C ASP A 536 1.90 22.90 -17.21
N TYR A 537 0.88 22.77 -16.36
CA TYR A 537 0.99 22.92 -14.90
C TYR A 537 1.33 21.64 -14.17
N VAL A 538 1.29 20.47 -14.84
CA VAL A 538 1.49 19.14 -14.17
C VAL A 538 2.81 19.07 -13.40
N PRO A 539 3.98 19.50 -13.92
CA PRO A 539 5.21 19.47 -13.14
C PRO A 539 5.11 20.27 -11.84
N TYR A 540 4.56 21.46 -11.92
CA TYR A 540 4.34 22.33 -10.75
C TYR A 540 3.35 21.72 -9.73
N LEU A 541 2.28 21.07 -10.21
CA LEU A 541 1.32 20.36 -9.36
C LEU A 541 1.95 19.17 -8.63
N MET A 542 2.93 18.52 -9.24
CA MET A 542 3.72 17.47 -8.60
C MET A 542 4.64 18.03 -7.51
N ASP A 543 5.24 19.20 -7.72
CA ASP A 543 6.04 19.88 -6.70
C ASP A 543 5.17 20.27 -5.49
N ILE A 544 3.97 20.82 -5.72
CA ILE A 544 2.99 21.08 -4.65
C ILE A 544 2.61 19.80 -3.91
N ALA A 545 2.38 18.70 -4.61
CA ALA A 545 2.04 17.44 -3.99
C ALA A 545 3.15 16.92 -3.07
N GLU A 546 4.42 17.11 -3.46
CA GLU A 546 5.59 16.79 -2.62
C GLU A 546 5.66 17.71 -1.39
N GLU A 547 5.37 19.01 -1.53
CA GLU A 547 5.27 19.95 -0.40
C GLU A 547 4.18 19.52 0.60
N VAL A 548 2.99 19.18 0.10
CA VAL A 548 1.89 18.68 0.93
C VAL A 548 2.29 17.43 1.67
N ALA A 549 2.89 16.46 0.96
CA ALA A 549 3.33 15.20 1.54
C ALA A 549 4.39 15.39 2.63
N TYR A 550 5.32 16.29 2.39
CA TYR A 550 6.40 16.62 3.34
C TYR A 550 5.88 17.36 4.58
N THR A 551 4.98 18.33 4.39
CA THR A 551 4.31 19.05 5.46
C THR A 551 3.48 18.12 6.34
N ASP A 552 2.69 17.26 5.73
CA ASP A 552 1.84 16.29 6.43
C ASP A 552 2.68 15.24 7.20
N THR A 553 3.82 14.82 6.64
CA THR A 553 4.79 13.95 7.33
C THR A 553 5.37 14.65 8.56
N SER A 554 5.80 15.90 8.45
CA SER A 554 6.37 16.67 9.55
C SER A 554 5.32 16.92 10.66
N ALA A 555 4.10 17.27 10.27
CA ALA A 555 2.96 17.42 11.17
C ALA A 555 2.61 16.10 11.88
N SER A 556 2.64 14.97 11.16
CA SER A 556 2.40 13.63 11.72
C SER A 556 3.43 13.26 12.78
N PHE A 557 4.72 13.48 12.51
CA PHE A 557 5.80 13.22 13.46
C PHE A 557 5.71 14.13 14.70
N ALA A 558 5.36 15.40 14.52
CA ALA A 558 5.16 16.33 15.62
C ALA A 558 3.95 15.94 16.49
N GLU A 559 2.83 15.55 15.89
CA GLU A 559 1.66 15.05 16.63
C GLU A 559 2.02 13.80 17.46
N CYS A 560 2.74 12.85 16.88
CA CYS A 560 3.24 11.68 17.59
C CYS A 560 4.14 12.06 18.77
N ALA A 561 5.04 13.01 18.56
CA ALA A 561 5.97 13.48 19.59
C ALA A 561 5.22 14.16 20.76
N ILE A 562 4.24 14.99 20.48
CA ILE A 562 3.41 15.67 21.49
C ILE A 562 2.60 14.65 22.29
N LEU A 563 1.89 13.75 21.61
CA LEU A 563 0.99 12.80 22.27
C LEU A 563 1.71 11.77 23.13
N ASN A 564 2.93 11.38 22.72
CA ASN A 564 3.67 10.31 23.39
C ASN A 564 4.89 10.84 24.16
N HIS A 565 5.03 12.17 24.32
CA HIS A 565 6.16 12.80 25.01
C HIS A 565 7.52 12.31 24.46
N TRP A 566 7.68 12.31 23.13
CA TRP A 566 8.94 12.01 22.48
C TRP A 566 9.83 13.23 22.44
N VAL A 567 11.14 13.02 22.42
CA VAL A 567 12.15 14.09 22.48
C VAL A 567 12.94 14.17 21.18
N LYS A 568 13.43 15.36 20.84
CA LYS A 568 14.37 15.59 19.76
C LYS A 568 15.72 14.93 20.08
N PRO A 569 16.18 13.93 19.29
CA PRO A 569 17.48 13.33 19.51
C PRO A 569 18.59 14.26 19.01
N VAL A 570 19.76 14.24 19.69
CA VAL A 570 21.00 14.80 19.19
C VAL A 570 21.64 13.80 18.24
N LEU A 571 21.99 14.26 17.04
CA LEU A 571 22.64 13.44 16.02
C LEU A 571 23.95 14.07 15.58
N ASP A 572 24.99 13.24 15.45
CA ASP A 572 26.31 13.61 14.96
C ASP A 572 26.99 12.44 14.23
N GLU A 573 28.26 12.60 13.85
CA GLU A 573 29.03 11.55 13.18
C GLU A 573 29.86 10.68 14.13
N SER A 574 29.70 10.81 15.46
CA SER A 574 30.42 10.06 16.48
C SER A 574 30.02 8.58 16.55
N GLY A 575 30.80 7.79 17.34
CA GLY A 575 30.45 6.41 17.70
C GLY A 575 29.39 6.28 18.80
N ILE A 576 28.91 7.38 19.38
CA ILE A 576 28.02 7.41 20.55
C ILE A 576 26.67 6.77 20.24
N PHE A 577 26.15 5.99 21.16
CA PHE A 577 24.79 5.53 21.17
C PHE A 577 24.27 5.55 22.61
N GLN A 578 23.70 6.69 23.01
CA GLN A 578 23.25 6.95 24.36
C GLN A 578 21.75 7.25 24.36
N ILE A 579 21.00 6.47 25.10
CA ILE A 579 19.55 6.61 25.28
C ILE A 579 19.27 6.57 26.77
N SER A 580 18.56 7.56 27.27
CA SER A 580 18.03 7.59 28.65
C SER A 580 16.52 7.48 28.61
N GLY A 581 15.94 6.60 29.42
CA GLY A 581 14.50 6.40 29.48
C GLY A 581 13.87 5.97 28.16
N GLY A 582 14.57 5.14 27.38
CA GLY A 582 14.08 4.64 26.11
C GLY A 582 12.85 3.76 26.25
N ARG A 583 11.92 3.87 25.31
CA ARG A 583 10.64 3.14 25.28
C ARG A 583 10.41 2.52 23.91
N HIS A 584 9.71 1.39 23.87
CA HIS A 584 9.40 0.73 22.60
C HIS A 584 8.12 1.34 21.99
N PRO A 585 8.17 2.04 20.85
CA PRO A 585 7.06 2.83 20.35
C PRO A 585 5.78 2.01 20.12
N VAL A 586 5.92 0.80 19.57
CA VAL A 586 4.77 -0.06 19.26
C VAL A 586 4.17 -0.65 20.54
N VAL A 587 5.00 -1.19 21.43
CA VAL A 587 4.53 -1.82 22.67
C VAL A 587 3.90 -0.78 23.59
N GLU A 588 4.51 0.40 23.73
CA GLU A 588 3.99 1.50 24.55
C GLU A 588 2.60 1.95 24.06
N LYS A 589 2.39 2.07 22.75
CA LYS A 589 1.11 2.46 22.15
C LYS A 589 -0.04 1.51 22.53
N HIS A 590 0.26 0.22 22.70
CA HIS A 590 -0.75 -0.81 22.99
C HIS A 590 -0.87 -1.19 24.46
N LEU A 591 -0.05 -0.60 25.32
CA LEU A 591 -0.18 -0.73 26.77
C LEU A 591 -0.99 0.44 27.36
N PRO A 592 -1.63 0.25 28.52
CA PRO A 592 -2.16 1.36 29.29
C PRO A 592 -1.10 2.42 29.58
N SER A 593 -1.49 3.69 29.58
CA SER A 593 -0.57 4.79 29.80
C SER A 593 0.19 4.63 31.14
N GLY A 594 1.53 4.72 31.09
CA GLY A 594 2.42 4.62 32.24
C GLY A 594 2.82 3.19 32.65
N GLU A 595 2.35 2.15 31.96
CA GLU A 595 2.74 0.75 32.28
C GLU A 595 4.04 0.32 31.60
N PHE A 596 4.51 1.03 30.59
CA PHE A 596 5.78 0.71 29.96
C PHE A 596 6.95 1.10 30.86
N VAL A 597 7.88 0.17 31.10
CA VAL A 597 9.09 0.43 31.90
C VAL A 597 10.22 0.91 31.01
N PRO A 598 10.62 2.21 31.10
CA PRO A 598 11.69 2.76 30.29
C PRO A 598 13.06 2.24 30.69
N ASN A 599 13.97 2.11 29.72
CA ASN A 599 15.32 1.56 29.92
C ASN A 599 16.39 2.44 29.28
N ASP A 600 17.59 2.39 29.86
CA ASP A 600 18.74 3.17 29.44
C ASP A 600 19.72 2.30 28.64
N LEU A 601 20.52 2.95 27.78
CA LEU A 601 21.64 2.35 27.09
C LEU A 601 22.74 3.38 26.86
N TYR A 602 24.01 3.02 27.09
CA TYR A 602 25.18 3.80 26.70
C TYR A 602 26.25 2.90 26.15
N ILE A 603 26.53 2.96 24.87
CA ILE A 603 27.60 2.26 24.16
C ILE A 603 28.28 3.24 23.20
N ASP A 604 29.57 3.03 22.91
CA ASP A 604 30.32 3.86 21.98
C ASP A 604 31.35 3.01 21.22
N SER A 605 31.34 3.08 19.89
CA SER A 605 32.25 2.35 19.04
C SER A 605 33.60 3.04 18.82
N GLU A 606 33.75 4.30 19.23
CA GLU A 606 34.96 5.10 19.01
C GLU A 606 35.75 5.36 20.31
N ASN A 607 35.05 5.48 21.44
CA ASN A 607 35.69 5.72 22.73
C ASN A 607 36.13 4.41 23.39
N PRO A 608 37.42 4.16 23.57
CA PRO A 608 37.91 2.93 24.16
C PRO A 608 37.55 2.77 25.66
N ASP A 609 37.19 3.85 26.34
CA ASP A 609 36.78 3.85 27.74
C ASP A 609 35.30 3.49 27.94
N VAL A 610 34.52 3.40 26.85
CA VAL A 610 33.10 3.05 26.87
C VAL A 610 32.90 1.76 26.10
N PRO A 611 32.18 0.76 26.68
CA PRO A 611 31.86 -0.45 25.96
C PRO A 611 31.10 -0.22 24.67
N SER A 612 31.45 -0.91 23.58
CA SER A 612 30.70 -0.93 22.33
C SER A 612 29.74 -2.13 22.22
N PHE A 613 29.91 -3.12 23.13
CA PHE A 613 29.18 -4.38 23.10
C PHE A 613 28.42 -4.61 24.42
N GLY A 614 27.10 -4.76 24.35
CA GLY A 614 26.26 -5.12 25.50
C GLY A 614 25.82 -6.60 25.44
N LEU A 615 26.36 -7.45 26.31
CA LEU A 615 25.89 -8.83 26.46
C LEU A 615 24.72 -8.88 27.44
N ILE A 616 23.55 -9.34 26.98
CA ILE A 616 22.30 -9.31 27.74
C ILE A 616 21.90 -10.72 28.16
N THR A 617 21.80 -10.96 29.45
CA THR A 617 21.39 -12.26 30.04
C THR A 617 20.02 -12.15 30.72
N GLY A 618 19.40 -13.28 31.03
CA GLY A 618 18.12 -13.35 31.73
C GLY A 618 17.05 -14.13 30.99
N PRO A 619 15.86 -14.31 31.59
CA PRO A 619 14.77 -15.09 31.00
C PRO A 619 14.09 -14.40 29.80
N ASN A 620 13.56 -15.17 28.84
CA ASN A 620 12.98 -14.64 27.61
C ASN A 620 11.75 -13.76 27.86
N MET A 621 10.92 -14.10 28.84
CA MET A 621 9.71 -13.33 29.19
C MET A 621 9.99 -12.02 29.93
N ALA A 622 11.22 -11.75 30.32
CA ALA A 622 11.58 -10.54 31.05
C ALA A 622 11.66 -9.28 30.16
N GLY A 623 11.56 -9.41 28.84
CA GLY A 623 11.53 -8.29 27.91
C GLY A 623 12.84 -8.02 27.15
N LYS A 624 13.79 -9.00 27.09
CA LYS A 624 15.06 -8.87 26.34
C LYS A 624 14.84 -8.44 24.90
N SER A 625 14.04 -9.19 24.12
CA SER A 625 13.80 -8.94 22.71
C SER A 625 13.08 -7.59 22.48
N THR A 626 12.20 -7.17 23.41
CA THR A 626 11.57 -5.85 23.38
C THR A 626 12.61 -4.74 23.57
N TYR A 627 13.51 -4.91 24.54
CA TYR A 627 14.60 -3.96 24.78
C TYR A 627 15.57 -3.85 23.58
N LEU A 628 15.90 -4.97 22.96
CA LEU A 628 16.72 -5.01 21.76
C LEU A 628 16.09 -4.23 20.60
N ARG A 629 14.85 -4.58 20.26
CA ARG A 629 14.11 -3.92 19.17
C ARG A 629 13.86 -2.43 19.44
N GLN A 630 13.59 -2.05 20.69
CA GLN A 630 13.44 -0.67 21.11
C GLN A 630 14.60 0.21 20.65
N ASN A 631 15.84 -0.21 20.89
CA ASN A 631 17.02 0.57 20.55
C ASN A 631 17.21 0.72 19.04
N ALA A 632 16.93 -0.35 18.26
CA ALA A 632 16.94 -0.27 16.80
C ALA A 632 15.87 0.68 16.24
N LEU A 633 14.66 0.62 16.79
CA LEU A 633 13.56 1.48 16.37
C LEU A 633 13.80 2.96 16.72
N ILE A 634 14.46 3.24 17.84
CA ILE A 634 14.88 4.60 18.22
C ILE A 634 15.92 5.13 17.22
N ALA A 635 16.95 4.32 16.87
CA ALA A 635 17.92 4.71 15.85
C ALA A 635 17.29 4.97 14.49
N LEU A 636 16.38 4.09 14.07
CA LEU A 636 15.64 4.24 12.82
C LEU A 636 14.83 5.55 12.80
N LEU A 637 14.04 5.81 13.84
CA LEU A 637 13.23 7.03 13.96
C LEU A 637 14.11 8.29 13.96
N ALA A 638 15.23 8.28 14.68
CA ALA A 638 16.16 9.41 14.71
C ALA A 638 16.65 9.77 13.29
N GLN A 639 17.01 8.78 12.47
CA GLN A 639 17.50 8.99 11.10
C GLN A 639 16.40 9.23 10.06
N THR A 640 15.14 9.05 10.42
CA THR A 640 14.02 9.56 9.61
C THR A 640 13.79 11.07 9.78
N GLY A 641 14.39 11.69 10.80
CA GLY A 641 14.15 13.06 11.20
C GLY A 641 12.98 13.22 12.18
N SER A 642 12.45 12.13 12.71
CA SER A 642 11.44 12.15 13.77
C SER A 642 12.05 12.39 15.15
N PHE A 643 11.23 12.81 16.11
CA PHE A 643 11.52 12.70 17.52
C PHE A 643 11.44 11.24 17.96
N VAL A 644 12.03 10.90 19.11
CA VAL A 644 12.21 9.52 19.56
C VAL A 644 11.58 9.25 20.92
N PRO A 645 11.10 8.03 21.19
CA PRO A 645 10.49 7.64 22.46
C PRO A 645 11.56 7.44 23.55
N ALA A 646 12.08 8.52 24.09
CA ALA A 646 13.08 8.53 25.14
C ALA A 646 12.92 9.77 26.04
N ALA A 647 13.63 9.80 27.18
CA ALA A 647 13.79 11.02 27.97
C ALA A 647 14.90 11.91 27.40
N SER A 648 15.98 11.30 26.86
CA SER A 648 16.98 11.96 26.03
C SER A 648 17.67 10.91 25.15
N ALA A 649 18.18 11.33 23.98
CA ALA A 649 18.95 10.48 23.09
C ALA A 649 20.06 11.28 22.40
N HIS A 650 21.28 10.66 22.35
CA HIS A 650 22.42 11.13 21.58
C HIS A 650 22.95 9.95 20.76
N ILE A 651 22.84 10.03 19.45
CA ILE A 651 23.07 8.93 18.54
C ILE A 651 24.00 9.36 17.41
N GLY A 652 25.18 8.76 17.33
CA GLY A 652 26.03 8.87 16.14
C GLY A 652 25.39 8.15 14.96
N ILE A 653 25.49 8.73 13.77
CA ILE A 653 24.89 8.18 12.54
C ILE A 653 25.21 6.68 12.36
N VAL A 654 24.18 5.92 12.07
CA VAL A 654 24.23 4.47 11.80
C VAL A 654 24.12 4.26 10.29
N ASP A 655 25.03 3.48 9.72
CA ASP A 655 25.01 3.13 8.30
C ASP A 655 24.12 1.90 8.01
N ARG A 656 24.08 0.93 8.92
CA ARG A 656 23.30 -0.29 8.83
C ARG A 656 22.72 -0.70 10.18
N ILE A 657 21.49 -1.16 10.19
CA ILE A 657 20.90 -1.82 11.36
C ILE A 657 20.66 -3.28 11.00
N PHE A 658 21.28 -4.17 11.76
CA PHE A 658 21.04 -5.60 11.71
C PHE A 658 20.24 -6.02 12.93
N CYS A 659 19.13 -6.71 12.70
CA CYS A 659 18.24 -7.19 13.75
C CYS A 659 17.90 -8.65 13.54
N ARG A 660 18.61 -9.53 14.23
CA ARG A 660 18.36 -10.96 14.28
C ARG A 660 17.67 -11.31 15.60
N VAL A 661 16.34 -11.36 15.59
CA VAL A 661 15.49 -11.63 16.77
C VAL A 661 14.43 -12.66 16.41
N GLY A 662 14.50 -13.83 17.02
CA GLY A 662 13.58 -14.95 16.81
C GLY A 662 13.85 -15.75 15.54
N ALA A 663 13.38 -16.99 15.50
CA ALA A 663 13.39 -17.82 14.30
C ALA A 663 12.04 -17.68 13.58
N SER A 664 12.02 -17.14 12.38
CA SER A 664 10.88 -17.33 11.49
C SER A 664 11.03 -18.69 10.81
N ASP A 665 10.17 -19.64 11.14
CA ASP A 665 10.08 -20.92 10.43
C ASP A 665 9.66 -20.65 8.99
N ASN A 666 10.61 -20.71 8.06
CA ASN A 666 10.30 -20.63 6.63
C ASN A 666 9.96 -22.03 6.10
N LEU A 667 8.84 -22.56 6.57
CA LEU A 667 8.31 -23.89 6.19
C LEU A 667 8.15 -24.04 4.66
N ALA A 668 7.98 -22.95 3.95
CA ALA A 668 7.78 -22.97 2.49
C ALA A 668 9.04 -23.40 1.71
N LYS A 669 10.26 -23.17 2.28
CA LYS A 669 11.52 -23.56 1.65
C LYS A 669 12.07 -24.90 2.14
N GLY A 670 11.52 -25.47 3.20
CA GLY A 670 12.08 -26.69 3.83
C GLY A 670 13.49 -26.51 4.35
N GLU A 671 13.95 -25.27 4.53
CA GLU A 671 15.28 -24.97 5.06
C GLU A 671 15.29 -25.18 6.59
N SER A 672 16.40 -25.68 7.11
CA SER A 672 16.62 -25.76 8.55
C SER A 672 16.66 -24.35 9.15
N THR A 673 15.90 -24.09 10.21
CA THR A 673 15.93 -22.82 10.97
C THR A 673 17.35 -22.43 11.36
N PHE A 674 18.20 -23.41 11.66
CA PHE A 674 19.60 -23.20 11.95
C PHE A 674 20.42 -22.72 10.75
N LEU A 675 20.15 -23.25 9.54
CA LEU A 675 20.81 -22.77 8.31
C LEU A 675 20.44 -21.32 8.00
N VAL A 676 19.18 -20.97 8.13
CA VAL A 676 18.71 -19.57 7.94
C VAL A 676 19.40 -18.66 8.95
N GLU A 677 19.43 -19.06 10.22
CA GLU A 677 20.14 -18.33 11.28
C GLU A 677 21.61 -18.10 10.95
N MET A 678 22.31 -19.14 10.49
CA MET A 678 23.74 -19.03 10.15
C MET A 678 23.97 -18.18 8.90
N THR A 679 23.06 -18.21 7.94
CA THR A 679 23.14 -17.35 6.73
C THR A 679 22.96 -15.88 7.11
N GLU A 680 21.99 -15.54 7.95
CA GLU A 680 21.78 -14.17 8.45
C GLU A 680 22.98 -13.70 9.28
N THR A 681 23.51 -14.56 10.16
CA THR A 681 24.71 -14.27 10.96
C THR A 681 25.93 -14.04 10.07
N ALA A 682 26.14 -14.87 9.04
CA ALA A 682 27.22 -14.70 8.09
C ALA A 682 27.12 -13.37 7.33
N ASN A 683 25.92 -12.98 6.91
CA ASN A 683 25.69 -11.68 6.28
C ASN A 683 26.08 -10.51 7.21
N ILE A 684 25.69 -10.57 8.48
CA ILE A 684 26.06 -9.57 9.48
C ILE A 684 27.59 -9.46 9.59
N LEU A 685 28.28 -10.59 9.79
CA LEU A 685 29.72 -10.61 9.98
C LEU A 685 30.51 -10.13 8.74
N GLN A 686 29.99 -10.33 7.55
CA GLN A 686 30.61 -9.91 6.30
C GLN A 686 30.39 -8.44 5.94
N THR A 687 29.24 -7.88 6.35
CA THR A 687 28.81 -6.56 5.86
C THR A 687 28.74 -5.48 6.93
N ALA A 688 28.79 -5.83 8.22
CA ALA A 688 28.80 -4.88 9.31
C ALA A 688 30.08 -4.02 9.31
N THR A 689 29.91 -2.72 9.55
CA THR A 689 30.96 -1.73 9.68
C THR A 689 31.05 -1.23 11.13
N ARG A 690 32.05 -0.44 11.44
CA ARG A 690 32.16 0.18 12.75
C ARG A 690 30.98 1.11 13.09
N LYS A 691 30.33 1.71 12.07
CA LYS A 691 29.16 2.58 12.25
C LYS A 691 27.84 1.80 12.35
N SER A 692 27.86 0.48 12.17
CA SER A 692 26.64 -0.34 12.21
C SER A 692 26.12 -0.53 13.62
N LEU A 693 24.81 -0.78 13.73
CA LEU A 693 24.14 -1.24 14.95
C LEU A 693 23.71 -2.70 14.74
N VAL A 694 24.28 -3.59 15.51
CA VAL A 694 24.02 -5.03 15.44
C VAL A 694 23.20 -5.47 16.64
N ILE A 695 22.07 -6.11 16.38
CA ILE A 695 21.16 -6.67 17.39
C ILE A 695 21.00 -8.16 17.13
N MET A 696 21.44 -8.98 18.08
CA MET A 696 21.36 -10.43 17.99
C MET A 696 20.66 -11.01 19.20
N ASP A 697 19.75 -11.93 18.97
CA ASP A 697 19.02 -12.62 20.03
C ASP A 697 19.15 -14.14 19.84
N GLU A 698 19.70 -14.81 20.84
CA GLU A 698 19.80 -16.27 20.98
C GLU A 698 20.50 -16.99 19.81
N VAL A 699 21.66 -16.54 19.40
CA VAL A 699 22.45 -17.18 18.33
C VAL A 699 22.95 -18.57 18.80
N GLY A 700 22.82 -19.57 17.90
CA GLY A 700 23.27 -20.94 18.14
C GLY A 700 22.22 -21.86 18.77
N ARG A 701 20.93 -21.45 18.82
CA ARG A 701 19.88 -22.23 19.50
C ARG A 701 19.43 -23.47 18.71
N GLY A 702 19.65 -23.52 17.41
CA GLY A 702 19.17 -24.57 16.51
C GLY A 702 20.06 -25.83 16.41
N THR A 703 21.12 -25.97 17.26
CA THR A 703 22.07 -27.07 17.23
C THR A 703 22.36 -27.61 18.63
N SER A 704 23.41 -28.45 18.79
CA SER A 704 23.86 -28.89 20.12
C SER A 704 24.30 -27.71 20.98
N THR A 705 24.18 -27.84 22.32
CA THR A 705 24.54 -26.74 23.25
C THR A 705 26.02 -26.35 23.10
N GLU A 706 26.89 -27.33 22.89
CA GLU A 706 28.32 -27.11 22.74
C GLU A 706 28.67 -26.40 21.42
N ASP A 707 28.09 -26.83 20.30
CA ASP A 707 28.31 -26.18 19.03
C ASP A 707 27.72 -24.77 19.03
N GLY A 708 26.48 -24.60 19.55
CA GLY A 708 25.81 -23.31 19.65
C GLY A 708 26.60 -22.31 20.49
N LEU A 709 27.11 -22.74 21.68
CA LEU A 709 27.96 -21.91 22.51
C LEU A 709 29.26 -21.53 21.79
N SER A 710 29.90 -22.47 21.11
CA SER A 710 31.17 -22.24 20.40
C SER A 710 31.00 -21.21 19.28
N ILE A 711 29.88 -21.30 18.52
CA ILE A 711 29.54 -20.34 17.48
C ILE A 711 29.24 -18.96 18.08
N ALA A 712 28.37 -18.90 19.11
CA ALA A 712 28.00 -17.64 19.75
C ALA A 712 29.24 -16.94 20.38
N TRP A 713 30.17 -17.71 20.92
CA TRP A 713 31.45 -17.20 21.46
C TRP A 713 32.30 -16.59 20.35
N ALA A 714 32.56 -17.34 19.27
CA ALA A 714 33.39 -16.87 18.15
C ALA A 714 32.77 -15.66 17.44
N VAL A 715 31.43 -15.62 17.27
CA VAL A 715 30.72 -14.46 16.75
C VAL A 715 30.91 -13.24 17.63
N SER A 716 30.80 -13.41 18.96
CA SER A 716 31.00 -12.31 19.92
C SER A 716 32.41 -11.74 19.84
N GLU A 717 33.42 -12.60 19.81
CA GLU A 717 34.85 -12.20 19.68
C GLU A 717 35.08 -11.47 18.35
N PHE A 718 34.53 -11.96 17.24
CA PHE A 718 34.69 -11.32 15.93
C PHE A 718 34.07 -9.91 15.91
N LEU A 719 32.87 -9.74 16.47
CA LEU A 719 32.22 -8.42 16.58
C LEU A 719 32.98 -7.46 17.48
N LEU A 720 33.52 -7.95 18.60
CA LEU A 720 34.29 -7.17 19.56
C LEU A 720 35.69 -6.74 19.02
N ASP A 721 36.41 -7.66 18.42
CA ASP A 721 37.82 -7.45 18.10
C ASP A 721 38.08 -7.00 16.68
N SER A 722 37.26 -7.50 15.73
CA SER A 722 37.45 -7.25 14.30
C SER A 722 36.55 -6.12 13.79
N VAL A 723 35.24 -6.20 14.00
CA VAL A 723 34.28 -5.20 13.48
C VAL A 723 34.24 -3.97 14.38
N LYS A 724 34.20 -4.15 15.67
CA LYS A 724 34.13 -3.09 16.70
C LYS A 724 32.93 -2.17 16.54
N CYS A 725 31.78 -2.74 16.15
CA CYS A 725 30.55 -2.02 15.98
C CYS A 725 29.73 -1.95 17.28
N ARG A 726 28.71 -1.10 17.27
CA ARG A 726 27.73 -1.02 18.35
C ARG A 726 26.88 -2.28 18.34
N THR A 727 26.98 -3.11 19.38
CA THR A 727 26.33 -4.42 19.42
C THR A 727 25.52 -4.62 20.69
N LEU A 728 24.32 -5.16 20.56
CA LEU A 728 23.52 -5.71 21.64
C LEU A 728 23.27 -7.19 21.36
N PHE A 729 23.77 -8.05 22.23
CA PHE A 729 23.75 -9.50 22.08
C PHE A 729 23.00 -10.14 23.25
N ALA A 730 21.77 -10.61 23.02
CA ALA A 730 21.05 -11.37 24.04
C ALA A 730 21.34 -12.87 23.91
N THR A 731 21.59 -13.51 25.02
CA THR A 731 21.94 -14.93 25.05
C THR A 731 21.38 -15.62 26.29
N HIS A 732 21.20 -16.93 26.18
CA HIS A 732 20.95 -17.83 27.29
C HIS A 732 22.20 -18.61 27.71
N TYR A 733 23.31 -18.45 26.96
CA TYR A 733 24.60 -19.05 27.32
C TYR A 733 25.30 -18.19 28.39
N HIS A 734 25.24 -18.61 29.64
CA HIS A 734 25.90 -17.91 30.77
C HIS A 734 27.43 -17.93 30.66
N GLU A 735 27.97 -18.91 29.97
CA GLU A 735 29.43 -19.04 29.75
C GLU A 735 30.01 -17.82 29.01
N LEU A 736 29.23 -17.17 28.13
CA LEU A 736 29.67 -15.96 27.42
C LEU A 736 30.00 -14.79 28.38
N THR A 737 29.45 -14.79 29.59
CA THR A 737 29.80 -13.78 30.62
C THR A 737 31.24 -13.87 31.11
N ARG A 738 31.95 -14.97 30.81
CA ARG A 738 33.36 -15.17 31.12
C ARG A 738 34.32 -14.59 30.10
N LEU A 739 33.78 -14.05 29.01
CA LEU A 739 34.58 -13.41 27.98
C LEU A 739 35.11 -12.08 28.52
N GLU A 740 36.42 -12.04 28.80
CA GLU A 740 37.08 -10.86 29.35
C GLU A 740 37.47 -9.90 28.20
N ASN A 741 36.70 -8.84 28.03
CA ASN A 741 36.99 -7.78 27.06
C ASN A 741 36.53 -6.42 27.61
N SER A 742 37.44 -5.43 27.60
CA SER A 742 37.16 -4.09 28.12
C SER A 742 36.03 -3.35 27.32
N SER A 743 35.81 -3.73 26.06
CA SER A 743 34.78 -3.17 25.21
C SER A 743 33.42 -3.83 25.42
N MET A 744 33.28 -4.77 26.35
CA MET A 744 32.04 -5.46 26.66
C MET A 744 31.47 -5.05 28.03
N MET A 745 30.16 -4.75 28.04
CA MET A 745 29.40 -4.61 29.28
C MET A 745 28.43 -5.79 29.44
N LEU A 746 28.28 -6.23 30.67
CA LEU A 746 27.28 -7.22 31.05
C LEU A 746 26.01 -6.54 31.50
N LEU A 747 24.89 -6.96 30.92
CA LEU A 747 23.56 -6.48 31.23
C LEU A 747 22.64 -7.64 31.57
N CYS A 748 21.68 -7.42 32.46
CA CYS A 748 20.66 -8.42 32.74
C CYS A 748 19.30 -7.76 33.01
N MET A 749 18.25 -8.54 32.76
CA MET A 749 16.89 -8.11 33.11
C MET A 749 16.67 -8.27 34.61
N ASP A 750 16.19 -7.22 35.24
CA ASP A 750 15.92 -7.19 36.66
C ASP A 750 14.70 -8.04 37.04
N VAL A 751 14.89 -8.87 38.07
CA VAL A 751 13.88 -9.82 38.52
C VAL A 751 13.75 -9.70 40.05
N LEU A 752 12.55 -9.44 40.53
CA LEU A 752 12.27 -9.43 41.96
C LEU A 752 11.75 -10.80 42.41
N GLN A 753 12.50 -11.45 43.27
CA GLN A 753 12.10 -12.71 43.85
C GLN A 753 11.61 -12.48 45.29
N GLN A 754 10.37 -12.81 45.57
CA GLN A 754 9.77 -12.74 46.90
C GLN A 754 9.28 -14.15 47.31
N GLY A 755 10.11 -14.88 48.01
CA GLY A 755 9.84 -16.29 48.35
C GLY A 755 9.77 -17.16 47.09
N GLU A 756 8.63 -17.79 46.82
CA GLU A 756 8.38 -18.62 45.66
C GLU A 756 7.86 -17.80 44.44
N SER A 757 7.48 -16.54 44.62
CA SER A 757 6.99 -15.71 43.52
C SER A 757 8.13 -14.95 42.88
N VAL A 758 8.08 -14.90 41.52
CA VAL A 758 9.05 -14.19 40.68
C VAL A 758 8.29 -13.16 39.86
N THR A 759 8.69 -11.89 40.01
CA THR A 759 8.12 -10.77 39.23
C THR A 759 9.20 -10.20 38.32
N PHE A 760 8.94 -10.17 37.01
CA PHE A 760 9.82 -9.56 36.02
C PHE A 760 9.61 -8.06 36.01
N LEU A 761 10.59 -7.29 36.44
CA LEU A 761 10.50 -5.83 36.53
C LEU A 761 10.67 -5.14 35.19
N ARG A 762 11.05 -5.87 34.14
CA ARG A 762 11.29 -5.35 32.77
C ARG A 762 12.31 -4.21 32.71
N LYS A 763 13.13 -4.06 33.75
CA LYS A 763 14.21 -3.07 33.85
C LYS A 763 15.56 -3.74 33.59
N ILE A 764 16.39 -3.08 32.76
CA ILE A 764 17.77 -3.53 32.52
C ILE A 764 18.67 -3.04 33.68
N LYS A 765 19.63 -3.83 34.07
CA LYS A 765 20.67 -3.46 35.03
C LYS A 765 22.03 -3.99 34.62
N SER A 766 23.10 -3.38 35.12
CA SER A 766 24.46 -3.87 34.92
C SER A 766 24.70 -5.18 35.71
N GLY A 767 25.44 -6.09 35.10
CA GLY A 767 25.78 -7.39 35.67
C GLY A 767 25.18 -8.56 34.88
N ALA A 768 25.49 -9.78 35.28
CA ALA A 768 24.96 -11.01 34.72
C ALA A 768 23.83 -11.58 35.58
N SER A 769 22.88 -12.27 34.97
CA SER A 769 21.85 -13.02 35.69
C SER A 769 22.47 -14.31 36.23
N GLU A 770 22.37 -14.55 37.53
CA GLU A 770 22.93 -15.73 38.19
C GLU A 770 22.02 -16.97 38.06
N ASN A 771 20.71 -16.79 37.82
CA ASN A 771 19.72 -17.86 37.85
C ASN A 771 18.97 -17.98 36.50
N SER A 772 18.68 -19.22 36.12
CA SER A 772 17.74 -19.53 35.06
C SER A 772 16.31 -19.62 35.64
N TYR A 773 15.35 -18.84 35.13
CA TYR A 773 13.96 -18.81 35.62
C TYR A 773 13.02 -19.70 34.80
N GLY A 774 13.52 -20.60 33.95
CA GLY A 774 12.74 -21.40 33.03
C GLY A 774 11.62 -22.21 33.70
N ILE A 775 11.92 -22.83 34.88
CA ILE A 775 10.93 -23.61 35.64
C ILE A 775 9.85 -22.69 36.24
N HIS A 776 10.22 -21.49 36.68
CA HIS A 776 9.23 -20.48 37.15
C HIS A 776 8.30 -20.03 36.01
N VAL A 777 8.82 -19.82 34.80
CA VAL A 777 8.02 -19.49 33.61
C VAL A 777 7.08 -20.66 33.27
N ALA A 778 7.57 -21.90 33.37
CA ALA A 778 6.72 -23.08 33.17
C ALA A 778 5.55 -23.15 34.17
N LYS A 779 5.81 -22.78 35.44
CA LYS A 779 4.79 -22.68 36.49
C LYS A 779 3.74 -21.59 36.14
N LEU A 780 4.20 -20.41 35.69
CA LEU A 780 3.29 -19.32 35.25
C LEU A 780 2.48 -19.68 34.00
N ALA A 781 3.02 -20.50 33.12
CA ALA A 781 2.34 -21.00 31.93
C ALA A 781 1.34 -22.14 32.23
N GLY A 782 1.17 -22.54 33.49
CA GLY A 782 0.21 -23.57 33.91
C GLY A 782 0.66 -25.00 33.73
N VAL A 783 1.98 -25.26 33.62
CA VAL A 783 2.52 -26.64 33.64
C VAL A 783 2.18 -27.31 34.97
N PRO A 784 1.67 -28.58 34.95
CA PRO A 784 1.27 -29.26 36.19
C PRO A 784 2.34 -29.27 37.27
N GLN A 785 1.96 -29.02 38.55
CA GLN A 785 2.88 -28.88 39.66
C GLN A 785 3.82 -30.09 39.82
N VAL A 786 3.32 -31.32 39.58
CA VAL A 786 4.14 -32.56 39.64
C VAL A 786 5.32 -32.52 38.67
N VAL A 787 5.13 -31.94 37.45
CA VAL A 787 6.20 -31.78 36.46
C VAL A 787 7.19 -30.72 36.92
N ILE A 788 6.66 -29.62 37.48
CA ILE A 788 7.48 -28.52 38.03
C ILE A 788 8.38 -29.02 39.17
N ASP A 789 7.83 -29.78 40.14
CA ASP A 789 8.57 -30.33 41.26
C ASP A 789 9.65 -31.30 40.76
N ARG A 790 9.35 -32.14 39.78
CA ARG A 790 10.31 -33.02 39.18
C ARG A 790 11.42 -32.28 38.42
N ALA A 791 11.09 -31.26 37.70
CA ALA A 791 12.05 -30.41 37.00
C ALA A 791 13.03 -29.73 37.99
N ASN A 792 12.53 -29.23 39.12
CA ASN A 792 13.39 -28.68 40.19
C ASN A 792 14.36 -29.71 40.75
N GLN A 793 13.88 -30.94 41.05
CA GLN A 793 14.75 -32.03 41.51
C GLN A 793 15.88 -32.35 40.51
N ILE A 794 15.52 -32.41 39.19
CA ILE A 794 16.49 -32.67 38.13
C ILE A 794 17.51 -31.53 38.02
N LEU A 795 17.04 -30.26 38.06
CA LEU A 795 17.90 -29.09 37.96
C LEU A 795 18.94 -29.06 39.10
N ASN A 796 18.49 -29.28 40.36
CA ASN A 796 19.36 -29.32 41.52
C ASN A 796 20.44 -30.41 41.38
N HIS A 797 20.04 -31.59 40.89
CA HIS A 797 20.99 -32.69 40.64
C HIS A 797 22.01 -32.35 39.55
N LEU A 798 21.59 -31.74 38.45
CA LEU A 798 22.47 -31.29 37.36
C LEU A 798 23.47 -30.23 37.87
N GLN A 799 23.06 -29.31 38.72
CA GLN A 799 23.96 -28.33 39.36
C GLN A 799 24.97 -28.98 40.31
N GLU A 800 24.55 -29.97 41.12
CA GLU A 800 25.48 -30.74 41.99
C GLU A 800 26.52 -31.52 41.18
N VAL A 801 26.13 -32.11 40.06
CA VAL A 801 27.07 -32.80 39.15
C VAL A 801 28.06 -31.81 38.51
N ALA A 802 27.60 -30.61 38.09
CA ALA A 802 28.46 -29.58 37.54
C ALA A 802 29.48 -29.03 38.57
N GLU A 803 29.17 -29.06 39.87
CA GLU A 803 30.09 -28.69 40.97
C GLU A 803 31.09 -29.81 41.35
N GLY A 804 31.11 -30.92 40.60
CA GLY A 804 32.03 -32.04 40.82
C GLY A 804 31.66 -32.97 41.99
N LYS A 805 30.45 -32.93 42.49
CA LYS A 805 29.92 -33.90 43.47
C LYS A 805 29.55 -35.20 42.75
N PRO A 806 29.76 -36.38 43.41
CA PRO A 806 29.49 -37.68 42.79
C PRO A 806 28.02 -37.78 42.39
N ALA A 807 27.80 -38.18 41.17
CA ALA A 807 26.44 -38.34 40.59
C ALA A 807 25.67 -39.41 41.40
N VAL A 808 24.62 -38.97 42.11
CA VAL A 808 23.64 -39.87 42.70
C VAL A 808 22.63 -40.23 41.59
N CYS A 809 22.42 -41.56 41.37
CA CYS A 809 21.43 -42.02 40.40
C CYS A 809 20.05 -41.40 40.71
N ILE A 810 19.51 -40.67 39.78
CA ILE A 810 18.14 -40.14 39.87
C ILE A 810 17.22 -41.37 39.71
N GLU A 811 16.56 -41.78 40.78
CA GLU A 811 15.55 -42.85 40.71
C GLU A 811 14.47 -42.45 39.73
N SER A 812 14.14 -43.37 38.82
CA SER A 812 13.04 -43.20 37.86
C SER A 812 11.75 -42.98 38.64
N ALA A 813 11.03 -41.92 38.28
CA ALA A 813 9.73 -41.64 38.87
C ALA A 813 8.85 -42.87 38.86
N ASN A 814 8.42 -43.35 40.01
CA ASN A 814 7.40 -44.39 40.14
C ASN A 814 6.20 -44.00 39.26
N LYS A 815 5.64 -44.99 38.57
CA LYS A 815 4.47 -44.86 37.75
C LYS A 815 3.46 -43.93 38.40
N ILE A 816 3.26 -42.79 37.79
CA ILE A 816 2.20 -41.86 38.14
C ILE A 816 0.90 -42.58 37.85
N GLU A 817 0.17 -42.99 38.89
CA GLU A 817 -1.21 -43.45 38.76
C GLU A 817 -2.02 -42.34 38.06
N LYS A 818 -2.55 -42.68 36.88
CA LYS A 818 -3.45 -41.82 36.13
C LYS A 818 -4.78 -41.69 36.84
N ASN A 819 -4.83 -40.85 37.87
CA ASN A 819 -6.07 -40.37 38.47
C ASN A 819 -6.05 -38.85 38.61
N VAL A 820 -5.73 -38.15 37.55
CA VAL A 820 -6.04 -36.72 37.41
C VAL A 820 -6.82 -36.59 36.13
N THR A 821 -8.14 -36.48 36.22
CA THR A 821 -8.93 -35.77 35.26
C THR A 821 -8.27 -34.41 35.04
N ALA A 822 -7.64 -34.19 33.92
CA ALA A 822 -7.12 -32.90 33.56
C ALA A 822 -8.27 -31.88 33.65
N PRO A 823 -8.17 -30.81 34.47
CA PRO A 823 -9.14 -29.75 34.33
C PRO A 823 -9.06 -29.26 32.89
N GLY A 824 -10.20 -29.17 32.19
CA GLY A 824 -10.30 -28.58 30.89
C GLY A 824 -9.66 -27.18 30.92
N LEU A 825 -9.18 -26.70 29.80
CA LEU A 825 -8.58 -25.37 29.64
C LEU A 825 -9.46 -24.24 30.19
N PHE A 826 -10.75 -24.52 30.41
CA PHE A 826 -11.73 -23.62 31.02
C PHE A 826 -12.51 -24.40 32.08
N SER A 827 -12.88 -23.75 33.20
CA SER A 827 -13.79 -24.33 34.18
C SER A 827 -15.18 -24.49 33.55
N ASP A 828 -15.97 -25.48 34.02
CA ASP A 828 -17.36 -25.64 33.56
C ASP A 828 -18.17 -24.33 33.72
N GLU A 829 -17.80 -23.49 34.66
CA GLU A 829 -18.37 -22.18 34.90
C GLU A 829 -18.00 -21.18 33.80
N GLU A 830 -16.75 -21.14 33.37
CA GLU A 830 -16.28 -20.26 32.27
C GLU A 830 -16.89 -20.66 30.93
N ILE A 831 -17.00 -21.96 30.64
CA ILE A 831 -17.65 -22.46 29.43
C ILE A 831 -19.12 -22.08 29.41
N ILE A 832 -19.83 -22.19 30.52
CA ILE A 832 -21.24 -21.82 30.63
C ILE A 832 -21.40 -20.31 30.49
N LEU A 833 -20.51 -19.51 31.06
CA LEU A 833 -20.54 -18.06 30.97
C LEU A 833 -20.38 -17.57 29.52
N ASP A 834 -19.47 -18.20 28.77
CA ASP A 834 -19.20 -17.90 27.36
C ASP A 834 -20.39 -18.33 26.48
N GLU A 835 -21.00 -19.49 26.79
CA GLU A 835 -22.20 -19.95 26.12
C GLU A 835 -23.41 -19.02 26.38
N ILE A 836 -23.56 -18.50 27.60
CA ILE A 836 -24.61 -17.53 27.96
C ILE A 836 -24.44 -16.21 27.20
N LEU A 837 -23.18 -15.73 27.07
CA LEU A 837 -22.88 -14.49 26.36
C LEU A 837 -23.05 -14.63 24.82
N SER A 838 -22.94 -15.84 24.29
CA SER A 838 -23.10 -16.12 22.86
C SER A 838 -24.55 -16.35 22.41
N VAL A 839 -25.49 -16.51 23.36
CA VAL A 839 -26.91 -16.77 23.07
C VAL A 839 -27.61 -15.50 22.64
N ASP A 840 -28.31 -15.54 21.51
CA ASP A 840 -29.21 -14.49 21.05
C ASP A 840 -30.66 -14.76 21.54
N PRO A 841 -31.15 -14.03 22.57
CA PRO A 841 -32.46 -14.26 23.17
C PRO A 841 -33.60 -13.96 22.18
N ASP A 842 -33.42 -13.05 21.22
CA ASP A 842 -34.47 -12.59 20.33
C ASP A 842 -34.80 -13.60 19.20
N ASN A 843 -33.87 -14.50 18.91
CA ASN A 843 -34.04 -15.55 17.89
C ASN A 843 -34.25 -16.95 18.49
N MET A 844 -34.56 -17.07 19.79
CA MET A 844 -34.69 -18.37 20.46
C MET A 844 -36.15 -18.71 20.80
N THR A 845 -36.52 -19.98 20.56
CA THR A 845 -37.83 -20.45 21.01
C THR A 845 -37.86 -20.72 22.53
N PRO A 846 -39.03 -20.55 23.23
CA PRO A 846 -39.12 -20.78 24.68
C PRO A 846 -38.70 -22.20 25.11
N ILE A 847 -38.90 -23.19 24.26
CA ILE A 847 -38.49 -24.59 24.51
C ILE A 847 -36.98 -24.73 24.49
N ASN A 848 -36.30 -24.11 23.51
CA ASN A 848 -34.85 -24.15 23.41
C ASN A 848 -34.19 -23.40 24.57
N ALA A 849 -34.75 -22.28 24.99
CA ALA A 849 -34.30 -21.53 26.17
C ALA A 849 -34.37 -22.39 27.42
N LEU A 850 -35.49 -23.09 27.64
CA LEU A 850 -35.68 -23.97 28.80
C LEU A 850 -34.70 -25.16 28.78
N GLN A 851 -34.41 -25.71 27.59
CA GLN A 851 -33.43 -26.80 27.44
C GLN A 851 -32.02 -26.32 27.77
N LEU A 852 -31.64 -25.14 27.32
CA LEU A 852 -30.34 -24.55 27.63
C LEU A 852 -30.17 -24.27 29.13
N VAL A 853 -31.14 -23.63 29.75
CA VAL A 853 -31.12 -23.38 31.19
C VAL A 853 -31.07 -24.70 31.99
N THR A 854 -31.78 -25.73 31.56
CA THR A 854 -31.76 -27.04 32.21
C THR A 854 -30.38 -27.71 32.04
N ARG A 855 -29.74 -27.58 30.87
CA ARG A 855 -28.40 -28.08 30.62
C ARG A 855 -27.37 -27.36 31.48
N TRP A 856 -27.38 -26.02 31.53
CA TRP A 856 -26.49 -25.23 32.36
C TRP A 856 -26.64 -25.59 33.87
N LYS A 857 -27.87 -25.69 34.34
CA LYS A 857 -28.13 -26.08 35.72
C LYS A 857 -27.57 -27.49 36.01
N LYS A 858 -27.71 -28.43 35.08
CA LYS A 858 -27.21 -29.80 35.27
C LYS A 858 -25.66 -29.81 35.29
N THR A 859 -25.03 -29.04 34.45
CA THR A 859 -23.55 -28.96 34.42
C THR A 859 -23.00 -28.29 35.68
N LEU A 860 -23.62 -27.19 36.15
CA LEU A 860 -23.19 -26.51 37.37
C LEU A 860 -23.49 -27.28 38.65
N SER A 861 -24.51 -28.13 38.66
CA SER A 861 -24.87 -28.92 39.83
C SER A 861 -24.11 -30.23 40.00
N GLY A 862 -23.24 -30.57 39.02
CA GLY A 862 -22.41 -31.79 39.04
C GLY A 862 -23.23 -33.11 39.06
N LYS A 863 -24.48 -33.10 38.61
CA LYS A 863 -25.41 -34.26 38.59
C LYS A 863 -25.97 -34.47 37.19
#